data_f50df84244c35fcea7f63ce95494d88a
#
_entry.id   f50df84244c35fcea7f63ce95494d88a
#
_cell.length_a   1.000
_cell.length_b   1.000
_cell.length_c   1.000
_cell.angle_alpha   90.00
_cell.angle_beta   90.00
_cell.angle_gamma   90.00
#
_symmetry.space_group_name_H-M   'P 1'
#
loop_
_entity.id
_entity.type
_entity.pdbx_description
1 polymer ?
#
loop_
_entity_poly.entity_id
_entity_poly.type
_entity_poly.pdbx_seq_one_letter_code
_entity_poly.pdbx_strand_id
1 'polypeptide(L)'
;MEISFVGYVSQTIPVANTEALKKIVLKEVVENIDEVIVTGYQRIDRKLFTGAAAVIKAEDAMVEGAIDVSRMLQGKAAGVQIQNVSGTFGASPKMRVRGASSIYGNQKPLWVVDGLVLEDIVEISADDLSSGNSETLISSAIAGLNADDIESFQILKDASATALYGARAMNGVVVITTKKGKKGSMTVNYSGEFTIRVKPSYSQFNLMNSQEQMMVYEEMEEKGWLNYADISRAKNGGVYKKMADLISTYNPITGKFGLENTPQAEAAFLQKYEMANTDWFDVLFRNSLQQVHSLSLSSGSERSRFYASLSYFNDAGWTLADKVNRYTANMNASFDIKPWISVNLLTTNSLRIQKAPGTNSRRTNAVDGTFERDFDINPFSYALNTSRTLRPYDDDGNYEYYTMNYAPFSILNELNTNKLNIDMLDAKFQAELEVRPLKGLEVKALGAVRYVKTTREHRINDKSNAAEAYRADMDAQIRDNNKFLYKDPENPGYPAKVVMPKGGFYNRDENTMLNYYQRGILNYNTSFNEGIHTLNVMAGEEVRYTDRTIAFNKGFGYQWDRGGVPFLDPDLLKQQIENGVDYYGMEEEYDRFTAFFGTVGYSYNGTYIFNVTGRYDGSNKLGKSRSARWLPTWNVSGAWHVTNEKFMEPIETISRLTLRATYGLTASMGPSSNSIAVLYNDVAYRPNQSDRENLIYISSLENSELTWEKQYETNVGIDLGLFDNR
;
A
#
# COMPACT_ATOMS: atom_id res chain seq x y z
N MET A 1 -2.70 27.66 -52.95
CA MET A 1 -3.12 26.34 -52.46
C MET A 1 -2.42 26.09 -51.17
N GLU A 2 -3.16 25.88 -50.09
CA GLU A 2 -2.61 25.49 -48.80
C GLU A 2 -2.69 23.96 -48.66
N ILE A 3 -1.59 23.35 -48.27
CA ILE A 3 -1.48 21.91 -48.11
C ILE A 3 -1.09 21.65 -46.66
N SER A 4 -1.92 20.90 -45.98
CA SER A 4 -1.69 20.49 -44.59
C SER A 4 -1.85 18.98 -44.46
N PHE A 5 -1.01 18.38 -43.62
CA PHE A 5 -1.12 16.99 -43.21
C PHE A 5 -0.84 16.90 -41.72
N VAL A 6 -1.56 16.04 -41.04
CA VAL A 6 -1.38 15.90 -39.59
C VAL A 6 0.07 15.51 -39.27
N GLY A 7 0.74 16.27 -38.41
CA GLY A 7 2.16 16.06 -38.09
C GLY A 7 3.15 16.79 -39.02
N TYR A 8 2.67 17.61 -39.94
CA TYR A 8 3.56 18.36 -40.86
C TYR A 8 3.20 19.85 -40.90
N VAL A 9 4.19 20.70 -41.14
CA VAL A 9 4.01 22.15 -41.28
C VAL A 9 3.20 22.45 -42.52
N SER A 10 2.07 23.16 -42.34
CA SER A 10 1.24 23.62 -43.50
C SER A 10 2.06 24.49 -44.42
N GLN A 11 2.00 24.23 -45.72
CA GLN A 11 2.75 24.96 -46.72
C GLN A 11 1.80 25.60 -47.71
N THR A 12 1.95 26.90 -47.92
CA THR A 12 1.16 27.62 -48.95
C THR A 12 2.02 27.78 -50.19
N ILE A 13 1.55 27.18 -51.31
CA ILE A 13 2.20 27.24 -52.63
C ILE A 13 1.35 28.02 -53.57
N PRO A 14 1.88 29.05 -54.26
CA PRO A 14 1.16 29.74 -55.31
C PRO A 14 0.76 28.78 -56.43
N VAL A 15 -0.52 28.79 -56.86
CA VAL A 15 -1.04 27.90 -57.89
C VAL A 15 -0.37 28.13 -59.27
N ALA A 16 0.19 29.30 -59.47
CA ALA A 16 0.95 29.64 -60.68
C ALA A 16 2.32 28.89 -60.83
N ASN A 17 2.83 28.31 -59.73
CA ASN A 17 4.11 27.57 -59.72
C ASN A 17 3.83 26.08 -59.94
N THR A 18 3.63 25.68 -61.20
CA THR A 18 3.28 24.30 -61.59
C THR A 18 4.39 23.30 -61.30
N GLU A 19 5.65 23.71 -61.27
CA GLU A 19 6.78 22.83 -60.94
C GLU A 19 6.80 22.49 -59.43
N ALA A 20 6.53 23.45 -58.57
CA ALA A 20 6.46 23.25 -57.11
C ALA A 20 5.28 22.37 -56.70
N LEU A 21 4.26 22.25 -57.53
CA LEU A 21 3.06 21.39 -57.31
C LEU A 21 3.31 19.93 -57.74
N LYS A 22 4.35 19.62 -58.52
CA LYS A 22 4.66 18.25 -58.95
C LYS A 22 5.22 17.39 -57.81
N LYS A 23 5.94 17.97 -56.86
CA LYS A 23 6.49 17.29 -55.71
C LYS A 23 6.48 18.22 -54.50
N ILE A 24 5.61 17.93 -53.56
CA ILE A 24 5.46 18.71 -52.35
C ILE A 24 6.07 17.91 -51.22
N VAL A 25 7.11 18.45 -50.62
CA VAL A 25 7.77 17.88 -49.41
C VAL A 25 7.33 18.69 -48.20
N LEU A 26 6.45 18.14 -47.41
CA LEU A 26 6.07 18.73 -46.14
C LEU A 26 7.19 18.44 -45.11
N LYS A 27 7.56 19.44 -44.34
CA LYS A 27 8.46 19.25 -43.19
C LYS A 27 7.63 18.73 -42.04
N GLU A 28 8.09 17.68 -41.41
CA GLU A 28 7.49 17.23 -40.16
C GLU A 28 7.47 18.40 -39.17
N VAL A 29 6.33 18.61 -38.55
CA VAL A 29 6.26 19.42 -37.34
C VAL A 29 6.98 18.58 -36.28
N VAL A 30 8.26 18.80 -36.11
CA VAL A 30 8.91 18.47 -34.84
C VAL A 30 8.31 19.47 -33.86
N GLU A 31 7.08 19.22 -33.38
CA GLU A 31 6.67 19.78 -32.11
C GLU A 31 7.70 19.26 -31.09
N ASN A 32 8.72 20.04 -30.82
CA ASN A 32 9.33 20.02 -29.53
C ASN A 32 8.20 20.39 -28.57
N ILE A 33 7.43 19.41 -28.14
CA ILE A 33 6.60 19.54 -26.96
C ILE A 33 7.62 19.92 -25.89
N ASP A 34 7.66 21.19 -25.51
CA ASP A 34 8.51 21.65 -24.43
C ASP A 34 8.07 20.82 -23.23
N GLU A 35 8.91 19.83 -22.86
CA GLU A 35 8.63 18.90 -21.79
C GLU A 35 8.48 19.67 -20.50
N VAL A 36 7.27 19.78 -20.00
CA VAL A 36 6.95 20.55 -18.80
C VAL A 36 7.05 19.63 -17.60
N ILE A 37 7.85 20.00 -16.64
CA ILE A 37 7.92 19.33 -15.34
C ILE A 37 6.85 19.90 -14.41
N VAL A 38 5.92 19.07 -13.98
CA VAL A 38 4.88 19.40 -12.99
C VAL A 38 5.36 18.99 -11.62
N THR A 39 5.76 19.92 -10.79
CA THR A 39 6.23 19.63 -9.43
C THR A 39 5.07 19.52 -8.42
N GLY A 40 3.80 19.72 -8.84
CA GLY A 40 2.65 19.82 -7.94
C GLY A 40 2.47 21.20 -7.29
N TYR A 41 3.50 22.03 -7.27
CA TYR A 41 3.45 23.43 -6.85
C TYR A 41 3.44 24.36 -8.06
N GLN A 42 4.21 24.06 -9.08
CA GLN A 42 4.35 24.84 -10.31
C GLN A 42 4.60 23.94 -11.51
N ARG A 43 4.41 24.54 -12.69
CA ARG A 43 4.81 23.96 -13.98
C ARG A 43 6.05 24.68 -14.46
N ILE A 44 7.13 23.95 -14.70
CA ILE A 44 8.44 24.49 -15.09
C ILE A 44 8.81 23.91 -16.43
N ASP A 45 9.26 24.75 -17.35
CA ASP A 45 9.89 24.29 -18.60
C ASP A 45 11.08 23.37 -18.25
N ARG A 46 11.18 22.24 -18.93
CA ARG A 46 12.27 21.26 -18.73
C ARG A 46 13.66 21.89 -18.89
N LYS A 47 13.78 22.89 -19.75
CA LYS A 47 15.04 23.63 -19.97
C LYS A 47 15.47 24.44 -18.75
N LEU A 48 14.53 24.93 -17.95
CA LEU A 48 14.79 25.71 -16.74
C LEU A 48 14.88 24.85 -15.47
N PHE A 49 14.54 23.57 -15.59
CA PHE A 49 14.54 22.63 -14.47
C PHE A 49 15.91 21.99 -14.28
N THR A 50 16.54 22.23 -13.14
CA THR A 50 17.89 21.73 -12.81
C THR A 50 17.92 20.38 -12.09
N GLY A 51 16.75 19.94 -11.57
CA GLY A 51 16.61 18.70 -10.81
C GLY A 51 16.50 17.43 -11.66
N ALA A 52 16.60 16.29 -11.01
CA ALA A 52 16.40 14.97 -11.62
C ALA A 52 14.93 14.55 -11.49
N ALA A 53 14.20 14.53 -12.60
CA ALA A 53 12.84 14.03 -12.68
C ALA A 53 12.68 13.02 -13.81
N ALA A 54 11.78 12.06 -13.63
CA ALA A 54 11.29 11.19 -14.71
C ALA A 54 9.83 11.52 -14.96
N VAL A 55 9.49 11.80 -16.21
CA VAL A 55 8.11 12.00 -16.67
C VAL A 55 7.66 10.75 -17.39
N ILE A 56 6.54 10.19 -17.00
CA ILE A 56 5.98 8.96 -17.58
C ILE A 56 4.52 9.25 -17.90
N LYS A 57 4.14 9.15 -19.16
CA LYS A 57 2.73 9.23 -19.54
C LYS A 57 2.00 8.02 -19.01
N ALA A 58 0.73 8.19 -18.61
CA ALA A 58 -0.05 7.06 -18.09
C ALA A 58 -0.17 5.94 -19.14
N GLU A 59 -0.29 6.27 -20.41
CA GLU A 59 -0.35 5.31 -21.53
C GLU A 59 0.90 4.40 -21.57
N ASP A 60 2.10 4.97 -21.34
CA ASP A 60 3.37 4.22 -21.32
C ASP A 60 3.56 3.41 -20.03
N ALA A 61 2.90 3.83 -18.96
CA ALA A 61 2.96 3.18 -17.66
C ALA A 61 1.95 2.05 -17.52
N MET A 62 0.84 2.08 -18.26
CA MET A 62 -0.25 1.12 -18.11
C MET A 62 0.26 -0.32 -18.14
N VAL A 63 -0.12 -1.06 -17.10
CA VAL A 63 0.11 -2.50 -16.97
C VAL A 63 -1.26 -3.12 -16.73
N GLU A 64 -1.70 -3.89 -17.70
CA GLU A 64 -2.97 -4.60 -17.62
C GLU A 64 -3.03 -5.49 -16.39
N GLY A 65 -4.19 -5.50 -15.72
CA GLY A 65 -4.37 -6.26 -14.49
C GLY A 65 -3.69 -5.69 -13.24
N ALA A 66 -3.10 -4.50 -13.30
CA ALA A 66 -2.55 -3.84 -12.13
C ALA A 66 -3.67 -3.34 -11.21
N ILE A 67 -3.70 -3.82 -9.98
CA ILE A 67 -4.72 -3.48 -8.98
C ILE A 67 -4.41 -2.14 -8.32
N ASP A 68 -3.12 -1.87 -8.09
CA ASP A 68 -2.62 -0.66 -7.47
C ASP A 68 -1.81 0.15 -8.49
N VAL A 69 -2.11 1.44 -8.56
CA VAL A 69 -1.46 2.38 -9.50
C VAL A 69 0.05 2.44 -9.33
N SER A 70 0.58 2.19 -8.12
CA SER A 70 2.03 2.18 -7.87
C SER A 70 2.76 1.08 -8.66
N ARG A 71 2.09 -0.05 -8.95
CA ARG A 71 2.67 -1.15 -9.74
C ARG A 71 2.92 -0.78 -11.20
N MET A 72 2.18 0.17 -11.73
CA MET A 72 2.35 0.69 -13.10
C MET A 72 3.74 1.30 -13.31
N LEU A 73 4.39 1.76 -12.26
CA LEU A 73 5.70 2.40 -12.33
C LEU A 73 6.87 1.40 -12.27
N GLN A 74 6.58 0.09 -12.11
CA GLN A 74 7.62 -0.94 -12.03
C GLN A 74 8.40 -1.05 -13.35
N GLY A 75 9.72 -0.86 -13.27
CA GLY A 75 10.61 -0.91 -14.46
C GLY A 75 10.50 0.29 -15.39
N LYS A 76 9.67 1.31 -15.09
CA LYS A 76 9.45 2.46 -15.97
C LYS A 76 10.38 3.65 -15.70
N ALA A 77 11.01 3.70 -14.54
CA ALA A 77 11.93 4.79 -14.20
C ALA A 77 13.22 4.29 -13.55
N ALA A 78 14.36 4.72 -14.05
CA ALA A 78 15.65 4.41 -13.45
C ALA A 78 15.72 4.92 -11.99
N GLY A 79 16.27 4.11 -11.07
CA GLY A 79 16.35 4.42 -9.64
C GLY A 79 15.05 4.30 -8.88
N VAL A 80 13.99 3.76 -9.49
CA VAL A 80 12.73 3.41 -8.81
C VAL A 80 12.64 1.90 -8.69
N GLN A 81 12.60 1.42 -7.46
CA GLN A 81 12.44 0.00 -7.15
C GLN A 81 11.06 -0.24 -6.58
N ILE A 82 10.33 -1.18 -7.19
CA ILE A 82 9.02 -1.62 -6.73
C ILE A 82 9.10 -3.12 -6.48
N GLN A 83 8.82 -3.52 -5.24
CA GLN A 83 8.89 -4.90 -4.80
C GLN A 83 7.53 -5.33 -4.25
N ASN A 84 6.98 -6.38 -4.82
CA ASN A 84 5.81 -7.04 -4.26
C ASN A 84 6.24 -7.83 -3.02
N VAL A 85 5.75 -7.43 -1.85
CA VAL A 85 6.18 -8.00 -0.55
C VAL A 85 5.23 -9.07 -0.03
N SER A 86 4.06 -9.20 -0.63
CA SER A 86 3.03 -10.15 -0.22
C SER A 86 2.31 -10.72 -1.43
N GLY A 87 1.99 -12.01 -1.37
CA GLY A 87 1.05 -12.68 -2.26
C GLY A 87 -0.42 -12.37 -1.94
N THR A 88 -0.68 -11.67 -0.83
CA THR A 88 -2.03 -11.30 -0.43
C THR A 88 -2.60 -10.29 -1.41
N PHE A 89 -3.80 -10.58 -1.87
CA PHE A 89 -4.51 -9.73 -2.81
C PHE A 89 -4.73 -8.32 -2.25
N GLY A 90 -4.43 -7.29 -3.05
CA GLY A 90 -4.62 -5.88 -2.68
C GLY A 90 -3.55 -5.27 -1.77
N ALA A 91 -2.52 -6.03 -1.37
CA ALA A 91 -1.39 -5.48 -0.63
C ALA A 91 -0.58 -4.51 -1.49
N SER A 92 -0.30 -3.32 -0.97
CA SER A 92 0.53 -2.32 -1.64
C SER A 92 1.97 -2.80 -1.78
N PRO A 93 2.61 -2.60 -2.93
CA PRO A 93 4.01 -2.94 -3.10
C PRO A 93 4.91 -1.99 -2.29
N LYS A 94 6.07 -2.46 -1.91
CA LYS A 94 7.12 -1.63 -1.33
C LYS A 94 7.80 -0.83 -2.44
N MET A 95 7.68 0.48 -2.39
CA MET A 95 8.28 1.38 -3.37
C MET A 95 9.41 2.17 -2.73
N ARG A 96 10.55 2.26 -3.43
CA ARG A 96 11.72 3.05 -3.04
C ARG A 96 12.22 3.86 -4.23
N VAL A 97 12.66 5.08 -3.96
CA VAL A 97 13.31 5.95 -4.95
C VAL A 97 14.75 6.16 -4.51
N ARG A 98 15.71 5.78 -5.37
CA ARG A 98 17.17 5.86 -5.10
C ARG A 98 17.66 5.09 -3.87
N GLY A 99 16.98 3.99 -3.52
CA GLY A 99 17.38 3.11 -2.43
C GLY A 99 16.82 3.48 -1.08
N ALA A 100 17.46 3.01 0.01
CA ALA A 100 17.08 3.28 1.38
C ALA A 100 17.80 4.53 1.89
N SER A 101 17.06 5.52 2.33
CA SER A 101 17.57 6.80 2.83
C SER A 101 17.55 6.90 4.36
N SER A 102 16.82 6.03 5.04
CA SER A 102 16.75 5.96 6.50
C SER A 102 16.79 4.51 6.97
N ILE A 103 17.38 4.28 8.17
CA ILE A 103 17.41 2.96 8.82
C ILE A 103 16.10 2.72 9.58
N TYR A 104 15.56 3.75 10.22
CA TYR A 104 14.40 3.65 11.11
C TYR A 104 13.13 4.26 10.51
N GLY A 105 13.26 5.15 9.50
CA GLY A 105 12.16 5.88 8.92
C GLY A 105 11.37 5.09 7.87
N ASN A 106 10.16 5.58 7.59
CA ASN A 106 9.37 5.13 6.46
C ASN A 106 10.12 5.46 5.16
N GLN A 107 10.40 4.44 4.35
CA GLN A 107 11.14 4.54 3.09
C GLN A 107 10.24 4.79 1.87
N LYS A 108 8.94 5.02 2.09
CA LYS A 108 7.98 5.28 1.02
C LYS A 108 8.18 6.67 0.43
N PRO A 109 8.05 6.84 -0.90
CA PRO A 109 7.99 8.16 -1.50
C PRO A 109 6.68 8.88 -1.12
N LEU A 110 6.72 10.20 -1.15
CA LEU A 110 5.54 11.03 -0.93
C LEU A 110 4.65 10.99 -2.18
N TRP A 111 3.35 10.75 -1.99
CA TRP A 111 2.37 10.78 -3.07
C TRP A 111 1.68 12.14 -3.14
N VAL A 112 1.65 12.71 -4.33
CA VAL A 112 0.99 13.99 -4.61
C VAL A 112 0.03 13.80 -5.76
N VAL A 113 -1.24 14.13 -5.59
CA VAL A 113 -2.27 14.02 -6.63
C VAL A 113 -2.88 15.39 -6.88
N ASP A 114 -2.68 15.91 -8.09
CA ASP A 114 -3.13 17.26 -8.51
C ASP A 114 -2.73 18.37 -7.53
N GLY A 115 -1.49 18.29 -7.06
CA GLY A 115 -0.90 19.26 -6.15
C GLY A 115 -1.25 19.06 -4.66
N LEU A 116 -2.11 18.12 -4.31
CA LEU A 116 -2.40 17.75 -2.92
C LEU A 116 -1.51 16.59 -2.49
N VAL A 117 -0.80 16.76 -1.38
CA VAL A 117 -0.07 15.69 -0.72
C VAL A 117 -1.05 14.73 -0.05
N LEU A 118 -0.98 13.45 -0.41
CA LEU A 118 -1.82 12.43 0.18
C LEU A 118 -1.14 11.82 1.42
N GLU A 119 -1.88 11.79 2.51
CA GLU A 119 -1.49 11.12 3.75
C GLU A 119 -1.91 9.66 3.74
N ASP A 120 -1.07 8.80 4.29
CA ASP A 120 -1.44 7.41 4.57
C ASP A 120 -2.53 7.37 5.64
N ILE A 121 -3.47 6.43 5.49
CA ILE A 121 -4.59 6.26 6.42
C ILE A 121 -4.09 5.69 7.74
N VAL A 122 -3.18 4.72 7.64
CA VAL A 122 -2.49 4.07 8.76
C VAL A 122 -1.00 4.12 8.49
N GLU A 123 -0.23 4.52 9.49
CA GLU A 123 1.23 4.46 9.41
C GLU A 123 1.67 3.00 9.59
N ILE A 124 2.25 2.42 8.57
CA ILE A 124 2.73 1.03 8.58
C ILE A 124 4.24 0.99 8.53
N SER A 125 4.83 0.19 9.41
CA SER A 125 6.27 -0.05 9.43
C SER A 125 6.74 -0.84 8.20
N ALA A 126 8.04 -0.80 7.91
CA ALA A 126 8.64 -1.61 6.85
C ALA A 126 8.48 -3.12 7.13
N ASP A 127 8.45 -3.49 8.41
CA ASP A 127 8.27 -4.87 8.86
C ASP A 127 6.83 -5.35 8.63
N ASP A 128 5.83 -4.51 8.88
CA ASP A 128 4.44 -4.84 8.61
C ASP A 128 4.20 -5.06 7.10
N LEU A 129 4.81 -4.23 6.25
CA LEU A 129 4.74 -4.41 4.80
C LEU A 129 5.32 -5.75 4.35
N SER A 130 6.38 -6.23 4.99
CA SER A 130 7.02 -7.51 4.65
C SER A 130 6.33 -8.72 5.29
N SER A 131 5.52 -8.51 6.31
CA SER A 131 4.86 -9.59 7.06
C SER A 131 3.53 -10.06 6.48
N GLY A 132 2.96 -9.34 5.51
CA GLY A 132 1.62 -9.61 5.00
C GLY A 132 0.52 -9.41 6.05
N ASN A 133 0.74 -8.50 7.01
CA ASN A 133 -0.29 -8.08 7.96
C ASN A 133 -1.50 -7.51 7.19
N SER A 134 -2.71 -7.78 7.68
CA SER A 134 -3.96 -7.29 7.08
C SER A 134 -4.06 -5.76 7.03
N GLU A 135 -3.31 -5.05 7.87
CA GLU A 135 -3.18 -3.59 7.84
C GLU A 135 -2.53 -3.08 6.55
N THR A 136 -1.68 -3.89 5.90
CA THR A 136 -1.10 -3.54 4.61
C THR A 136 -2.15 -3.34 3.53
N LEU A 137 -3.31 -3.98 3.65
CA LEU A 137 -4.41 -3.87 2.70
C LEU A 137 -5.10 -2.50 2.71
N ILE A 138 -4.92 -1.70 3.77
CA ILE A 138 -5.53 -0.39 3.94
C ILE A 138 -4.52 0.77 3.92
N SER A 139 -3.23 0.47 3.74
CA SER A 139 -2.15 1.46 3.90
C SER A 139 -1.88 2.33 2.69
N SER A 140 -2.40 2.00 1.52
CA SER A 140 -2.10 2.75 0.30
C SER A 140 -2.96 4.00 0.20
N ALA A 141 -2.33 5.18 0.24
CA ALA A 141 -3.00 6.47 0.02
C ALA A 141 -3.61 6.61 -1.38
N ILE A 142 -3.15 5.82 -2.35
CA ILE A 142 -3.56 5.88 -3.76
C ILE A 142 -4.42 4.69 -4.21
N ALA A 143 -4.77 3.76 -3.31
CA ALA A 143 -5.58 2.58 -3.64
C ALA A 143 -6.96 2.91 -4.22
N GLY A 144 -7.46 4.12 -3.96
CA GLY A 144 -8.73 4.64 -4.49
C GLY A 144 -8.65 5.19 -5.92
N LEU A 145 -7.46 5.38 -6.50
CA LEU A 145 -7.33 5.98 -7.84
C LEU A 145 -7.61 4.95 -8.94
N ASN A 146 -8.30 5.42 -9.98
CA ASN A 146 -8.46 4.66 -11.21
C ASN A 146 -7.32 5.01 -12.19
N ALA A 147 -6.67 4.01 -12.76
CA ALA A 147 -5.58 4.18 -13.72
C ALA A 147 -6.00 4.99 -14.97
N ASP A 148 -7.25 4.77 -15.45
CA ASP A 148 -7.79 5.45 -16.61
C ASP A 148 -7.98 6.96 -16.43
N ASP A 149 -8.01 7.45 -15.19
CA ASP A 149 -8.15 8.88 -14.88
C ASP A 149 -6.80 9.61 -14.80
N ILE A 150 -5.70 8.88 -14.88
CA ILE A 150 -4.35 9.44 -14.79
C ILE A 150 -3.89 9.91 -16.18
N GLU A 151 -3.30 11.10 -16.21
CA GLU A 151 -2.66 11.68 -17.40
C GLU A 151 -1.15 11.37 -17.42
N SER A 152 -0.47 11.59 -16.27
CA SER A 152 0.97 11.37 -16.17
C SER A 152 1.43 11.14 -14.73
N PHE A 153 2.60 10.50 -14.64
CA PHE A 153 3.40 10.40 -13.42
C PHE A 153 4.67 11.21 -13.58
N GLN A 154 5.06 11.90 -12.52
CA GLN A 154 6.35 12.55 -12.44
C GLN A 154 7.03 12.14 -11.16
N ILE A 155 8.23 11.58 -11.28
CA ILE A 155 9.01 11.09 -10.15
C ILE A 155 10.16 12.04 -9.92
N LEU A 156 10.07 12.81 -8.83
CA LEU A 156 11.07 13.75 -8.37
C LEU A 156 12.07 13.01 -7.49
N LYS A 157 13.35 13.00 -7.89
CA LYS A 157 14.33 12.06 -7.34
C LYS A 157 15.41 12.69 -6.48
N ASP A 158 15.73 13.98 -6.66
CA ASP A 158 16.82 14.64 -5.95
C ASP A 158 16.35 15.86 -5.13
N ALA A 159 17.24 16.39 -4.30
CA ALA A 159 16.95 17.53 -3.45
C ALA A 159 16.47 18.76 -4.23
N SER A 160 16.96 19.01 -5.46
CA SER A 160 16.50 20.11 -6.29
C SER A 160 15.04 19.96 -6.69
N ALA A 161 14.63 18.74 -7.03
CA ALA A 161 13.26 18.42 -7.42
C ALA A 161 12.31 18.34 -6.21
N THR A 162 12.79 17.91 -5.04
CA THR A 162 11.98 17.59 -3.87
C THR A 162 11.99 18.68 -2.79
N ALA A 163 12.90 19.66 -2.84
CA ALA A 163 13.05 20.69 -1.81
C ALA A 163 11.76 21.45 -1.46
N LEU A 164 10.88 21.64 -2.45
CA LEU A 164 9.57 22.28 -2.25
C LEU A 164 8.63 21.48 -1.34
N TYR A 165 8.86 20.17 -1.18
CA TYR A 165 8.11 19.29 -0.29
C TYR A 165 8.74 19.15 1.09
N GLY A 166 9.95 19.69 1.27
CA GLY A 166 10.65 19.82 2.54
C GLY A 166 10.96 18.49 3.19
N ALA A 167 10.78 18.46 4.49
CA ALA A 167 11.16 17.38 5.38
C ALA A 167 10.37 16.06 5.21
N ARG A 168 9.49 15.94 4.23
CA ARG A 168 8.74 14.73 3.94
C ARG A 168 9.18 14.05 2.65
N ALA A 169 10.05 14.69 1.90
CA ALA A 169 10.41 14.29 0.55
C ALA A 169 11.80 13.64 0.44
N MET A 170 12.41 13.27 1.57
CA MET A 170 13.72 12.61 1.60
C MET A 170 13.75 11.31 0.77
N ASN A 171 12.62 10.60 0.70
CA ASN A 171 12.47 9.36 -0.06
C ASN A 171 11.99 9.58 -1.50
N GLY A 172 12.03 10.82 -2.01
CA GLY A 172 11.48 11.20 -3.31
C GLY A 172 9.99 11.51 -3.27
N VAL A 173 9.48 12.04 -4.39
CA VAL A 173 8.08 12.41 -4.55
C VAL A 173 7.54 11.87 -5.86
N VAL A 174 6.37 11.25 -5.82
CA VAL A 174 5.62 10.83 -7.00
C VAL A 174 4.42 11.75 -7.18
N VAL A 175 4.46 12.56 -8.23
CA VAL A 175 3.38 13.48 -8.58
C VAL A 175 2.51 12.82 -9.64
N ILE A 176 1.23 12.67 -9.35
CA ILE A 176 0.21 12.17 -10.26
C ILE A 176 -0.61 13.36 -10.74
N THR A 177 -0.74 13.49 -12.05
CA THR A 177 -1.65 14.44 -12.68
C THR A 177 -2.84 13.68 -13.25
N THR A 178 -4.06 14.09 -12.91
CA THR A 178 -5.28 13.48 -13.45
C THR A 178 -5.73 14.17 -14.73
N LYS A 179 -6.51 13.45 -15.53
CA LYS A 179 -7.09 13.94 -16.78
C LYS A 179 -8.00 15.15 -16.52
N LYS A 180 -7.91 16.13 -17.42
CA LYS A 180 -8.68 17.37 -17.38
C LYS A 180 -9.58 17.50 -18.61
N GLY A 181 -10.63 18.28 -18.50
CA GLY A 181 -11.48 18.63 -19.63
C GLY A 181 -10.67 19.30 -20.75
N LYS A 182 -10.92 18.89 -21.99
CA LYS A 182 -10.33 19.49 -23.20
C LYS A 182 -11.32 20.43 -23.85
N LYS A 183 -10.84 21.48 -24.51
CA LYS A 183 -11.69 22.34 -25.36
C LYS A 183 -12.25 21.53 -26.51
N GLY A 184 -13.53 21.74 -26.85
CA GLY A 184 -14.21 21.08 -27.96
C GLY A 184 -15.56 20.52 -27.56
N SER A 185 -16.18 19.82 -28.51
CA SER A 185 -17.45 19.12 -28.31
C SER A 185 -17.31 18.03 -27.23
N MET A 186 -18.41 17.70 -26.63
CA MET A 186 -18.50 16.62 -25.66
C MET A 186 -18.03 15.30 -26.27
N THR A 187 -17.06 14.67 -25.60
CA THR A 187 -16.58 13.32 -25.91
C THR A 187 -16.91 12.38 -24.76
N VAL A 188 -17.46 11.23 -25.11
CA VAL A 188 -17.74 10.14 -24.16
C VAL A 188 -16.83 8.98 -24.52
N ASN A 189 -16.04 8.50 -23.56
CA ASN A 189 -15.17 7.36 -23.75
C ASN A 189 -15.56 6.26 -22.77
N TYR A 190 -15.64 5.05 -23.28
CA TYR A 190 -15.76 3.84 -22.47
C TYR A 190 -14.52 2.97 -22.69
N SER A 191 -13.93 2.52 -21.58
CA SER A 191 -12.85 1.55 -21.55
C SER A 191 -13.31 0.31 -20.80
N GLY A 192 -13.10 -0.86 -21.37
CA GLY A 192 -13.34 -2.16 -20.74
C GLY A 192 -12.08 -3.00 -20.79
N GLU A 193 -11.54 -3.37 -19.63
CA GLU A 193 -10.38 -4.22 -19.49
C GLU A 193 -10.78 -5.55 -18.85
N PHE A 194 -10.33 -6.65 -19.43
CA PHE A 194 -10.60 -8.00 -18.95
C PHE A 194 -9.29 -8.76 -18.84
N THR A 195 -8.87 -9.06 -17.62
CA THR A 195 -7.61 -9.75 -17.34
C THR A 195 -7.90 -11.12 -16.74
N ILE A 196 -7.35 -12.16 -17.33
CA ILE A 196 -7.46 -13.53 -16.84
C ILE A 196 -6.17 -13.88 -16.10
N ARG A 197 -6.31 -14.31 -14.84
CA ARG A 197 -5.22 -14.92 -14.07
C ARG A 197 -5.39 -16.42 -14.05
N VAL A 198 -4.38 -17.12 -14.51
CA VAL A 198 -4.34 -18.58 -14.50
C VAL A 198 -3.89 -19.04 -13.12
N LYS A 199 -4.55 -20.09 -12.56
CA LYS A 199 -4.14 -20.69 -11.30
C LYS A 199 -2.70 -21.22 -11.37
N PRO A 200 -1.94 -21.18 -10.26
CA PRO A 200 -0.61 -21.77 -10.23
C PRO A 200 -0.68 -23.28 -10.35
N SER A 201 0.44 -23.90 -10.66
CA SER A 201 0.58 -25.35 -10.79
C SER A 201 1.83 -25.84 -10.08
N TYR A 202 1.79 -27.05 -9.51
CA TYR A 202 2.96 -27.67 -8.91
C TYR A 202 4.09 -27.93 -9.89
N SER A 203 3.82 -27.93 -11.21
CA SER A 203 4.89 -28.02 -12.23
C SER A 203 5.89 -26.86 -12.18
N GLN A 204 5.53 -25.76 -11.52
CA GLN A 204 6.39 -24.59 -11.34
C GLN A 204 7.28 -24.67 -10.07
N PHE A 205 7.09 -25.70 -9.25
CA PHE A 205 7.76 -25.88 -7.96
C PHE A 205 8.37 -27.29 -7.87
N ASN A 206 9.55 -27.37 -7.31
CA ASN A 206 10.21 -28.64 -7.05
C ASN A 206 9.80 -29.18 -5.66
N LEU A 207 8.63 -29.79 -5.60
CA LEU A 207 8.05 -30.35 -4.37
C LEU A 207 7.74 -31.83 -4.54
N MET A 208 7.91 -32.59 -3.46
CA MET A 208 7.58 -34.00 -3.42
C MET A 208 6.09 -34.25 -3.69
N ASN A 209 5.79 -35.33 -4.40
CA ASN A 209 4.43 -35.86 -4.52
C ASN A 209 4.03 -36.65 -3.26
N SER A 210 2.79 -37.15 -3.18
CA SER A 210 2.31 -37.84 -2.00
C SER A 210 3.05 -39.15 -1.74
N GLN A 211 3.41 -39.91 -2.78
CA GLN A 211 4.15 -41.17 -2.66
C GLN A 211 5.55 -40.94 -2.11
N GLU A 212 6.29 -39.96 -2.66
CA GLU A 212 7.61 -39.59 -2.17
C GLU A 212 7.57 -39.13 -0.70
N GLN A 213 6.54 -38.40 -0.31
CA GLN A 213 6.35 -37.96 1.08
C GLN A 213 6.02 -39.13 2.02
N MET A 214 5.19 -40.06 1.58
CA MET A 214 4.89 -41.25 2.40
C MET A 214 6.12 -42.12 2.60
N MET A 215 6.98 -42.30 1.59
CA MET A 215 8.26 -42.99 1.76
C MET A 215 9.13 -42.35 2.86
N VAL A 216 9.17 -41.01 2.93
CA VAL A 216 9.89 -40.32 4.02
C VAL A 216 9.23 -40.58 5.38
N TYR A 217 7.90 -40.59 5.45
CA TYR A 217 7.20 -40.86 6.69
C TYR A 217 7.38 -42.32 7.17
N GLU A 218 7.39 -43.27 6.26
CA GLU A 218 7.72 -44.68 6.57
C GLU A 218 9.13 -44.82 7.15
N GLU A 219 10.12 -44.15 6.54
CA GLU A 219 11.48 -44.12 7.08
C GLU A 219 11.55 -43.46 8.49
N MET A 220 10.75 -42.41 8.71
CA MET A 220 10.66 -41.77 10.03
C MET A 220 9.99 -42.71 11.07
N GLU A 221 9.01 -43.50 10.66
CA GLU A 221 8.37 -44.50 11.51
C GLU A 221 9.33 -45.63 11.87
N GLU A 222 10.04 -46.18 10.88
CA GLU A 222 11.07 -47.21 11.10
C GLU A 222 12.18 -46.75 12.05
N LYS A 223 12.54 -45.47 12.03
CA LYS A 223 13.49 -44.86 12.95
C LYS A 223 12.90 -44.53 14.32
N GLY A 224 11.61 -44.78 14.53
CA GLY A 224 10.91 -44.47 15.77
C GLY A 224 10.63 -43.01 16.03
N TRP A 225 10.76 -42.15 15.01
CA TRP A 225 10.47 -40.73 15.13
C TRP A 225 8.97 -40.40 15.10
N LEU A 226 8.18 -41.33 14.52
CA LEU A 226 6.72 -41.26 14.50
C LEU A 226 6.11 -42.25 15.48
N ASN A 227 6.52 -42.19 16.76
CA ASN A 227 5.97 -43.07 17.78
C ASN A 227 4.59 -42.60 18.27
N TYR A 228 3.74 -43.54 18.68
CA TYR A 228 2.36 -43.26 19.10
C TYR A 228 2.25 -42.27 20.24
N ALA A 229 3.15 -42.29 21.21
CA ALA A 229 3.09 -41.41 22.39
C ALA A 229 3.25 -39.93 22.00
N ASP A 230 4.13 -39.64 21.06
CA ASP A 230 4.37 -38.27 20.58
C ASP A 230 3.30 -37.85 19.57
N ILE A 231 2.95 -38.73 18.63
CA ILE A 231 1.98 -38.42 17.58
C ILE A 231 0.58 -38.16 18.14
N SER A 232 0.10 -38.99 19.06
CA SER A 232 -1.26 -38.92 19.62
C SER A 232 -1.53 -37.58 20.34
N ARG A 233 -0.47 -36.96 20.85
CA ARG A 233 -0.51 -35.69 21.62
C ARG A 233 0.10 -34.48 20.87
N ALA A 234 0.46 -34.70 19.61
CA ALA A 234 1.07 -33.65 18.81
C ALA A 234 0.13 -32.43 18.63
N LYS A 235 0.70 -31.22 18.75
CA LYS A 235 0.00 -29.96 18.51
C LYS A 235 -0.56 -29.89 17.09
N ASN A 236 0.23 -30.38 16.12
CA ASN A 236 -0.12 -30.42 14.70
C ASN A 236 0.11 -31.86 14.22
N GLY A 237 -0.79 -32.40 13.39
CA GLY A 237 -0.66 -33.75 12.91
C GLY A 237 -1.40 -34.00 11.60
N GLY A 238 -0.75 -34.77 10.73
CA GLY A 238 -1.29 -35.19 9.45
C GLY A 238 -1.86 -36.63 9.53
N VAL A 239 -1.51 -37.42 8.50
CA VAL A 239 -2.05 -38.78 8.29
C VAL A 239 -1.78 -39.74 9.46
N TYR A 240 -0.56 -39.76 9.99
CA TYR A 240 -0.18 -40.65 11.09
C TYR A 240 -0.92 -40.31 12.39
N LYS A 241 -1.08 -39.01 12.72
CA LYS A 241 -1.90 -38.63 13.88
C LYS A 241 -3.36 -39.05 13.68
N LYS A 242 -3.92 -38.84 12.50
CA LYS A 242 -5.28 -39.24 12.19
C LYS A 242 -5.45 -40.77 12.32
N MET A 243 -4.47 -41.53 11.88
CA MET A 243 -4.43 -43.01 12.07
C MET A 243 -4.44 -43.37 13.56
N ALA A 244 -3.55 -42.74 14.35
CA ALA A 244 -3.46 -42.97 15.80
C ALA A 244 -4.77 -42.60 16.52
N ASP A 245 -5.40 -41.49 16.16
CA ASP A 245 -6.69 -41.08 16.71
C ASP A 245 -7.80 -42.09 16.39
N LEU A 246 -7.86 -42.63 15.17
CA LEU A 246 -8.85 -43.63 14.77
C LEU A 246 -8.65 -44.96 15.48
N ILE A 247 -7.41 -45.39 15.67
CA ILE A 247 -7.08 -46.64 16.42
C ILE A 247 -7.53 -46.53 17.88
N SER A 248 -7.43 -45.32 18.48
CA SER A 248 -7.78 -45.08 19.88
C SER A 248 -9.25 -44.69 20.12
N THR A 249 -9.99 -44.33 19.08
CA THR A 249 -11.37 -43.84 19.22
C THR A 249 -12.36 -44.99 19.07
N TYR A 250 -13.01 -45.36 20.19
CA TYR A 250 -14.07 -46.36 20.21
C TYR A 250 -15.45 -45.77 19.95
N ASN A 251 -16.18 -46.31 19.01
CA ASN A 251 -17.55 -45.91 18.72
C ASN A 251 -18.55 -46.85 19.46
N PRO A 252 -19.23 -46.36 20.50
CA PRO A 252 -20.14 -47.18 21.29
C PRO A 252 -21.40 -47.62 20.55
N ILE A 253 -21.76 -46.96 19.44
CA ILE A 253 -22.94 -47.30 18.64
C ILE A 253 -22.62 -48.52 17.73
N THR A 254 -21.45 -48.51 17.10
CA THR A 254 -21.04 -49.58 16.20
C THR A 254 -20.30 -50.72 16.91
N GLY A 255 -19.84 -50.49 18.15
CA GLY A 255 -19.06 -51.44 18.93
C GLY A 255 -17.64 -51.67 18.38
N LYS A 256 -17.12 -50.71 17.57
CA LYS A 256 -15.82 -50.84 16.89
C LYS A 256 -14.95 -49.59 17.13
N PHE A 257 -13.66 -49.78 17.01
CA PHE A 257 -12.73 -48.69 16.86
C PHE A 257 -12.82 -48.10 15.47
N GLY A 258 -12.39 -46.85 15.30
CA GLY A 258 -12.41 -46.15 14.01
C GLY A 258 -11.51 -46.84 12.97
N LEU A 259 -10.41 -47.43 13.43
CA LEU A 259 -9.50 -48.26 12.63
C LEU A 259 -9.05 -49.44 13.48
N GLU A 260 -8.97 -50.63 12.88
CA GLU A 260 -8.41 -51.81 13.55
C GLU A 260 -6.89 -51.65 13.68
N ASN A 261 -6.37 -51.90 14.89
CA ASN A 261 -4.93 -51.87 15.16
C ASN A 261 -4.25 -53.14 14.67
N THR A 262 -4.16 -53.30 13.36
CA THR A 262 -3.47 -54.37 12.67
C THR A 262 -2.63 -53.85 11.53
N PRO A 263 -1.44 -54.43 11.25
CA PRO A 263 -0.58 -53.96 10.15
C PRO A 263 -1.29 -53.86 8.79
N GLN A 264 -2.23 -54.79 8.53
CA GLN A 264 -2.99 -54.83 7.29
C GLN A 264 -3.99 -53.66 7.19
N ALA A 265 -4.67 -53.32 8.29
CA ALA A 265 -5.61 -52.21 8.34
C ALA A 265 -4.88 -50.85 8.26
N GLU A 266 -3.76 -50.74 8.96
CA GLU A 266 -2.90 -49.55 8.94
C GLU A 266 -2.30 -49.31 7.55
N ALA A 267 -1.73 -50.33 6.91
CA ALA A 267 -1.22 -50.24 5.54
C ALA A 267 -2.31 -49.85 4.54
N ALA A 268 -3.50 -50.45 4.64
CA ALA A 268 -4.64 -50.09 3.77
C ALA A 268 -5.12 -48.63 4.00
N PHE A 269 -5.06 -48.15 5.24
CA PHE A 269 -5.35 -46.75 5.58
C PHE A 269 -4.31 -45.80 4.98
N LEU A 270 -3.03 -46.04 5.17
CA LEU A 270 -1.94 -45.20 4.69
C LEU A 270 -1.88 -45.17 3.16
N GLN A 271 -2.19 -46.30 2.48
CA GLN A 271 -2.21 -46.37 1.02
C GLN A 271 -3.17 -45.35 0.38
N LYS A 272 -4.29 -45.01 1.03
CA LYS A 272 -5.21 -43.97 0.54
C LYS A 272 -4.53 -42.61 0.41
N TYR A 273 -3.67 -42.29 1.34
CA TYR A 273 -2.96 -41.00 1.39
C TYR A 273 -1.71 -41.00 0.53
N GLU A 274 -1.06 -42.15 0.39
CA GLU A 274 0.02 -42.34 -0.58
C GLU A 274 -0.47 -42.05 -2.01
N MET A 275 -1.66 -42.52 -2.34
CA MET A 275 -2.27 -42.36 -3.66
C MET A 275 -3.02 -41.05 -3.85
N ALA A 276 -3.14 -40.19 -2.82
CA ALA A 276 -3.95 -38.98 -2.86
C ALA A 276 -3.43 -37.94 -3.86
N ASN A 277 -2.14 -37.69 -3.85
CA ASN A 277 -1.44 -36.73 -4.70
C ASN A 277 -2.21 -35.41 -4.88
N THR A 278 -2.68 -34.84 -3.76
CA THR A 278 -3.55 -33.68 -3.76
C THR A 278 -2.89 -32.49 -4.43
N ASP A 279 -3.56 -31.89 -5.38
CA ASP A 279 -3.18 -30.61 -5.96
C ASP A 279 -3.87 -29.47 -5.20
N TRP A 280 -3.19 -28.93 -4.17
CA TRP A 280 -3.72 -27.84 -3.36
C TRP A 280 -3.90 -26.54 -4.15
N PHE A 281 -3.15 -26.33 -5.26
CA PHE A 281 -3.42 -25.20 -6.14
C PHE A 281 -4.76 -25.39 -6.87
N ASP A 282 -5.07 -26.62 -7.27
CA ASP A 282 -6.36 -26.92 -7.91
C ASP A 282 -7.54 -26.76 -6.95
N VAL A 283 -7.33 -27.12 -5.67
CA VAL A 283 -8.35 -27.06 -4.62
C VAL A 283 -8.61 -25.62 -4.16
N LEU A 284 -7.57 -24.80 -4.02
CA LEU A 284 -7.66 -23.48 -3.36
C LEU A 284 -7.69 -22.28 -4.30
N PHE A 285 -7.29 -22.48 -5.56
CA PHE A 285 -7.19 -21.44 -6.56
C PHE A 285 -8.14 -21.68 -7.73
N ARG A 286 -8.45 -20.62 -8.42
CA ARG A 286 -9.25 -20.65 -9.64
C ARG A 286 -8.67 -19.74 -10.70
N ASN A 287 -8.97 -20.05 -11.96
CA ASN A 287 -8.78 -19.07 -13.00
C ASN A 287 -9.73 -17.90 -12.71
N SER A 288 -9.20 -16.73 -12.48
CA SER A 288 -10.01 -15.57 -12.11
C SER A 288 -10.07 -14.57 -13.25
N LEU A 289 -11.26 -13.97 -13.42
CA LEU A 289 -11.49 -12.88 -14.33
C LEU A 289 -11.53 -11.57 -13.53
N GLN A 290 -10.61 -10.67 -13.82
CA GLN A 290 -10.63 -9.29 -13.37
C GLN A 290 -11.30 -8.44 -14.45
N GLN A 291 -12.15 -7.51 -14.05
CA GLN A 291 -12.86 -6.61 -14.95
C GLN A 291 -12.72 -5.18 -14.47
N VAL A 292 -12.40 -4.28 -15.39
CA VAL A 292 -12.44 -2.84 -15.17
C VAL A 292 -13.35 -2.23 -16.22
N HIS A 293 -14.31 -1.44 -15.79
CA HIS A 293 -15.20 -0.69 -16.65
C HIS A 293 -15.09 0.78 -16.29
N SER A 294 -14.65 1.61 -17.21
CA SER A 294 -14.46 3.05 -17.00
C SER A 294 -15.26 3.81 -18.05
N LEU A 295 -16.11 4.70 -17.58
CA LEU A 295 -16.85 5.64 -18.41
C LEU A 295 -16.38 7.04 -18.11
N SER A 296 -15.90 7.79 -19.09
CA SER A 296 -15.46 9.16 -18.91
C SER A 296 -16.12 10.10 -19.91
N LEU A 297 -16.36 11.31 -19.47
CA LEU A 297 -16.93 12.40 -20.22
C LEU A 297 -16.01 13.61 -20.16
N SER A 298 -15.63 14.15 -21.31
CA SER A 298 -14.83 15.36 -21.42
C SER A 298 -15.54 16.37 -22.33
N SER A 299 -15.64 17.60 -21.89
CA SER A 299 -16.23 18.71 -22.64
C SER A 299 -15.57 20.02 -22.28
N GLY A 300 -15.58 20.98 -23.15
CA GLY A 300 -15.05 22.31 -22.82
C GLY A 300 -15.38 23.38 -23.85
N SER A 301 -15.60 24.57 -23.33
CA SER A 301 -15.70 25.82 -24.07
C SER A 301 -14.41 26.64 -23.90
N GLU A 302 -14.41 27.87 -24.42
CA GLU A 302 -13.31 28.83 -24.18
C GLU A 302 -13.14 29.20 -22.72
N ARG A 303 -14.22 29.12 -21.90
CA ARG A 303 -14.24 29.57 -20.50
C ARG A 303 -14.51 28.47 -19.48
N SER A 304 -14.86 27.28 -19.92
CA SER A 304 -15.15 26.17 -18.99
C SER A 304 -14.65 24.86 -19.58
N ARG A 305 -14.06 24.04 -18.75
CA ARG A 305 -13.60 22.70 -19.10
C ARG A 305 -14.08 21.74 -18.02
N PHE A 306 -14.57 20.62 -18.45
CA PHE A 306 -15.15 19.63 -17.57
C PHE A 306 -14.69 18.22 -17.95
N TYR A 307 -14.26 17.45 -16.97
CA TYR A 307 -13.99 16.03 -17.06
C TYR A 307 -14.71 15.33 -15.91
N ALA A 308 -15.42 14.26 -16.20
CA ALA A 308 -15.99 13.39 -15.18
C ALA A 308 -15.77 11.93 -15.56
N SER A 309 -15.58 11.07 -14.59
CA SER A 309 -15.45 9.64 -14.79
C SER A 309 -16.16 8.85 -13.70
N LEU A 310 -16.67 7.69 -14.11
CA LEU A 310 -17.19 6.65 -13.24
C LEU A 310 -16.47 5.36 -13.59
N SER A 311 -15.96 4.63 -12.59
CA SER A 311 -15.39 3.33 -12.85
C SER A 311 -15.85 2.28 -11.85
N TYR A 312 -15.95 1.06 -12.35
CA TYR A 312 -16.21 -0.16 -11.61
C TYR A 312 -15.09 -1.14 -11.85
N PHE A 313 -14.43 -1.55 -10.77
CA PHE A 313 -13.42 -2.60 -10.76
C PHE A 313 -13.95 -3.79 -9.99
N ASN A 314 -13.90 -4.97 -10.60
CA ASN A 314 -14.23 -6.23 -9.97
C ASN A 314 -13.09 -7.22 -10.17
N ASP A 315 -12.60 -7.77 -9.09
CA ASP A 315 -11.68 -8.90 -9.10
C ASP A 315 -12.28 -10.00 -8.22
N ALA A 316 -12.62 -11.11 -8.85
CA ALA A 316 -13.17 -12.26 -8.16
C ALA A 316 -12.17 -12.94 -7.21
N GLY A 317 -10.88 -12.54 -7.31
CA GLY A 317 -9.79 -13.12 -6.55
C GLY A 317 -9.21 -14.39 -7.17
N TRP A 318 -7.94 -14.59 -6.94
CA TRP A 318 -7.19 -15.77 -7.39
C TRP A 318 -7.45 -16.99 -6.50
N THR A 319 -7.69 -16.73 -5.22
CA THR A 319 -8.08 -17.78 -4.25
C THR A 319 -9.59 -17.77 -4.02
N LEU A 320 -10.10 -18.85 -3.44
CA LEU A 320 -11.54 -18.99 -3.18
C LEU A 320 -12.11 -17.95 -2.22
N ALA A 321 -11.29 -17.43 -1.32
CA ALA A 321 -11.71 -16.50 -0.26
C ALA A 321 -11.54 -15.01 -0.63
N ASP A 322 -10.83 -14.71 -1.72
CA ASP A 322 -10.52 -13.35 -2.10
C ASP A 322 -11.57 -12.75 -3.03
N LYS A 323 -11.94 -11.50 -2.78
CA LYS A 323 -12.76 -10.70 -3.70
C LYS A 323 -12.58 -9.21 -3.43
N VAL A 324 -12.48 -8.40 -4.49
CA VAL A 324 -12.48 -6.94 -4.39
C VAL A 324 -13.47 -6.34 -5.38
N ASN A 325 -14.27 -5.39 -4.89
CA ASN A 325 -15.03 -4.45 -5.72
C ASN A 325 -14.59 -3.03 -5.38
N ARG A 326 -14.35 -2.20 -6.38
CA ARG A 326 -14.06 -0.78 -6.20
C ARG A 326 -14.93 0.04 -7.14
N TYR A 327 -15.54 1.06 -6.61
CA TYR A 327 -16.33 2.06 -7.33
C TYR A 327 -15.61 3.39 -7.20
N THR A 328 -15.37 4.10 -8.30
CA THR A 328 -14.78 5.44 -8.25
C THR A 328 -15.64 6.43 -9.00
N ALA A 329 -15.69 7.65 -8.50
CA ALA A 329 -16.35 8.77 -9.15
C ALA A 329 -15.47 10.01 -9.04
N ASN A 330 -15.00 10.53 -10.17
CA ASN A 330 -14.09 11.67 -10.25
C ASN A 330 -14.71 12.78 -11.09
N MET A 331 -14.42 14.01 -10.70
CA MET A 331 -14.81 15.18 -11.46
C MET A 331 -13.72 16.25 -11.39
N ASN A 332 -13.40 16.84 -12.52
CA ASN A 332 -12.49 17.97 -12.64
C ASN A 332 -13.16 19.04 -13.49
N ALA A 333 -13.44 20.19 -12.91
CA ALA A 333 -14.09 21.31 -13.57
C ALA A 333 -13.25 22.58 -13.43
N SER A 334 -12.95 23.24 -14.54
CA SER A 334 -12.21 24.51 -14.59
C SER A 334 -13.10 25.57 -15.20
N PHE A 335 -13.14 26.75 -14.55
CA PHE A 335 -13.92 27.89 -14.98
C PHE A 335 -13.05 29.15 -15.06
N ASP A 336 -12.89 29.72 -16.23
CA ASP A 336 -12.26 31.00 -16.47
C ASP A 336 -13.34 32.10 -16.31
N ILE A 337 -13.55 32.57 -15.06
CA ILE A 337 -14.57 33.58 -14.72
C ILE A 337 -14.28 34.88 -15.44
N LYS A 338 -13.00 35.24 -15.47
CA LYS A 338 -12.44 36.37 -16.24
C LYS A 338 -11.06 35.96 -16.78
N PRO A 339 -10.50 36.66 -17.77
CA PRO A 339 -9.17 36.32 -18.29
C PRO A 339 -8.05 36.29 -17.22
N TRP A 340 -8.29 36.89 -16.07
CA TRP A 340 -7.35 36.97 -14.96
C TRP A 340 -7.81 36.23 -13.69
N ILE A 341 -8.98 35.55 -13.70
CA ILE A 341 -9.49 34.75 -12.59
C ILE A 341 -9.96 33.41 -13.12
N SER A 342 -9.39 32.33 -12.61
CA SER A 342 -9.81 30.96 -12.87
C SER A 342 -10.10 30.22 -11.56
N VAL A 343 -11.10 29.35 -11.58
CA VAL A 343 -11.46 28.46 -10.47
C VAL A 343 -11.41 27.03 -10.97
N ASN A 344 -10.69 26.18 -10.25
CA ASN A 344 -10.62 24.74 -10.50
C ASN A 344 -11.26 24.00 -9.33
N LEU A 345 -12.18 23.10 -9.63
CA LEU A 345 -12.85 22.22 -8.67
C LEU A 345 -12.52 20.77 -9.01
N LEU A 346 -12.05 20.04 -8.03
CA LEU A 346 -11.70 18.63 -8.18
C LEU A 346 -12.34 17.82 -7.06
N THR A 347 -12.98 16.72 -7.42
CA THR A 347 -13.42 15.71 -6.46
C THR A 347 -12.99 14.32 -6.90
N THR A 348 -12.52 13.52 -5.96
CA THR A 348 -12.13 12.14 -6.15
C THR A 348 -12.75 11.32 -5.06
N ASN A 349 -13.60 10.36 -5.42
CA ASN A 349 -14.30 9.52 -4.48
C ASN A 349 -14.10 8.05 -4.84
N SER A 350 -13.92 7.22 -3.84
CA SER A 350 -13.70 5.79 -4.00
C SER A 350 -14.38 5.02 -2.87
N LEU A 351 -15.13 3.98 -3.23
CA LEU A 351 -15.65 2.98 -2.32
C LEU A 351 -15.05 1.63 -2.68
N ARG A 352 -14.31 1.01 -1.76
CA ARG A 352 -13.72 -0.32 -1.92
C ARG A 352 -14.32 -1.27 -0.91
N ILE A 353 -14.78 -2.43 -1.39
CA ILE A 353 -15.31 -3.53 -0.60
C ILE A 353 -14.45 -4.75 -0.90
N GLN A 354 -13.76 -5.28 0.11
CA GLN A 354 -12.83 -6.39 -0.03
C GLN A 354 -13.15 -7.51 0.95
N LYS A 355 -13.00 -8.74 0.47
CA LYS A 355 -12.98 -9.96 1.30
C LYS A 355 -11.61 -10.61 1.15
N ALA A 356 -11.09 -11.14 2.25
CA ALA A 356 -9.82 -11.85 2.29
C ALA A 356 -9.88 -12.97 3.33
N PRO A 357 -8.98 -13.98 3.27
CA PRO A 357 -8.81 -14.94 4.36
C PRO A 357 -8.45 -14.20 5.65
N GLY A 358 -9.07 -14.61 6.76
CA GLY A 358 -8.73 -14.08 8.06
C GLY A 358 -7.36 -14.60 8.52
N THR A 359 -6.51 -13.74 9.03
CA THR A 359 -5.26 -14.12 9.67
C THR A 359 -5.26 -13.60 11.10
N ASN A 360 -5.02 -14.48 12.09
CA ASN A 360 -4.87 -14.07 13.47
C ASN A 360 -3.41 -13.89 13.81
N SER A 361 -3.17 -12.95 14.72
CA SER A 361 -1.93 -12.58 15.41
C SER A 361 -0.62 -13.09 14.80
N ARG A 362 0.23 -12.15 14.52
CA ARG A 362 1.63 -12.36 14.18
C ARG A 362 2.47 -12.17 15.44
N ARG A 363 3.40 -13.08 15.67
CA ARG A 363 4.49 -12.89 16.65
C ARG A 363 5.81 -12.84 15.90
N THR A 364 6.63 -11.85 16.22
CA THR A 364 8.01 -11.80 15.76
C THR A 364 8.88 -12.47 16.82
N ASN A 365 9.65 -13.48 16.44
CA ASN A 365 10.68 -14.02 17.30
C ASN A 365 11.82 -12.99 17.38
N ALA A 366 12.04 -12.44 18.55
CA ALA A 366 13.05 -11.40 18.77
C ALA A 366 14.50 -11.91 18.59
N VAL A 367 14.72 -13.23 18.57
CA VAL A 367 16.04 -13.85 18.48
C VAL A 367 16.50 -14.02 17.04
N ASP A 368 15.63 -14.53 16.16
CA ASP A 368 15.97 -14.89 14.80
C ASP A 368 15.21 -14.05 13.74
N GLY A 369 14.31 -13.18 14.18
CA GLY A 369 13.49 -12.32 13.31
C GLY A 369 12.42 -13.05 12.52
N THR A 370 12.16 -14.33 12.80
CA THR A 370 11.11 -15.11 12.12
C THR A 370 9.72 -14.71 12.60
N PHE A 371 8.74 -14.90 11.72
CA PHE A 371 7.35 -14.60 12.03
C PHE A 371 6.57 -15.89 12.26
N GLU A 372 5.95 -15.99 13.42
CA GLU A 372 5.00 -17.06 13.71
C GLU A 372 3.55 -16.54 13.61
N ARG A 373 2.70 -17.34 12.99
CA ARG A 373 1.25 -17.15 12.98
C ARG A 373 0.58 -18.40 13.52
N ASP A 374 -0.25 -18.23 14.55
CA ASP A 374 -0.92 -19.38 15.16
C ASP A 374 -1.98 -19.99 14.26
N PHE A 375 -2.64 -19.17 13.42
CA PHE A 375 -3.73 -19.60 12.55
C PHE A 375 -3.53 -19.02 11.15
N ASP A 376 -2.44 -19.45 10.48
CA ASP A 376 -2.16 -19.04 9.10
C ASP A 376 -3.03 -19.87 8.14
N ILE A 377 -3.95 -19.19 7.46
CA ILE A 377 -4.82 -19.77 6.44
C ILE A 377 -4.58 -19.15 5.06
N ASN A 378 -3.39 -18.60 4.83
CA ASN A 378 -3.02 -18.10 3.50
C ASN A 378 -3.00 -19.26 2.49
N PRO A 379 -3.84 -19.26 1.45
CA PRO A 379 -3.94 -20.39 0.52
C PRO A 379 -2.65 -20.70 -0.23
N PHE A 380 -1.84 -19.69 -0.55
CA PHE A 380 -0.59 -19.89 -1.27
C PHE A 380 0.48 -20.51 -0.38
N SER A 381 0.64 -20.00 0.83
CA SER A 381 1.53 -20.60 1.85
C SER A 381 1.10 -22.03 2.18
N TYR A 382 -0.20 -22.27 2.31
CA TYR A 382 -0.74 -23.59 2.56
C TYR A 382 -0.43 -24.56 1.43
N ALA A 383 -0.66 -24.19 0.17
CA ALA A 383 -0.39 -25.05 -0.99
C ALA A 383 1.10 -25.44 -1.11
N LEU A 384 2.02 -24.53 -0.75
CA LEU A 384 3.46 -24.79 -0.82
C LEU A 384 3.97 -25.65 0.35
N ASN A 385 3.42 -25.48 1.56
CA ASN A 385 3.99 -26.06 2.79
C ASN A 385 3.19 -27.24 3.31
N THR A 386 2.01 -27.53 2.75
CA THR A 386 1.19 -28.65 3.21
C THR A 386 1.49 -29.91 2.40
N SER A 387 1.54 -31.03 3.09
CA SER A 387 1.73 -32.35 2.47
C SER A 387 0.65 -32.64 1.44
N ARG A 388 1.05 -33.13 0.29
CA ARG A 388 0.15 -33.60 -0.78
C ARG A 388 -0.50 -34.93 -0.47
N THR A 389 -0.10 -35.60 0.65
CA THR A 389 -0.78 -36.77 1.19
C THR A 389 -2.12 -36.41 1.80
N LEU A 390 -2.32 -35.21 2.31
CA LEU A 390 -3.57 -34.76 2.92
C LEU A 390 -4.66 -34.60 1.85
N ARG A 391 -5.88 -35.01 2.17
CA ARG A 391 -7.04 -34.94 1.27
C ARG A 391 -7.97 -33.80 1.69
N PRO A 392 -8.57 -33.06 0.75
CA PRO A 392 -9.53 -31.99 1.06
C PRO A 392 -10.90 -32.54 1.52
N TYR A 393 -11.26 -33.74 1.05
CA TYR A 393 -12.54 -34.39 1.32
C TYR A 393 -12.34 -35.85 1.73
N ASP A 394 -13.18 -36.32 2.63
CA ASP A 394 -13.30 -37.75 3.00
C ASP A 394 -13.99 -38.57 1.89
N ASP A 395 -14.18 -39.85 2.13
CA ASP A 395 -14.80 -40.77 1.14
C ASP A 395 -16.30 -40.49 0.95
N ASP A 396 -16.95 -39.74 1.87
CA ASP A 396 -18.35 -39.34 1.82
C ASP A 396 -18.54 -37.93 1.20
N GLY A 397 -17.44 -37.27 0.84
CA GLY A 397 -17.45 -35.92 0.24
C GLY A 397 -17.54 -34.79 1.25
N ASN A 398 -17.43 -35.03 2.55
CA ASN A 398 -17.33 -34.02 3.58
C ASN A 398 -15.90 -33.50 3.66
N TYR A 399 -15.70 -32.29 4.27
CA TYR A 399 -14.35 -31.80 4.54
C TYR A 399 -13.58 -32.80 5.39
N GLU A 400 -12.39 -33.15 4.94
CA GLU A 400 -11.51 -33.99 5.72
C GLU A 400 -10.71 -33.13 6.71
N TYR A 401 -10.74 -33.53 8.00
CA TYR A 401 -10.08 -32.82 9.09
C TYR A 401 -8.82 -33.54 9.52
N TYR A 402 -7.81 -32.74 9.84
CA TYR A 402 -6.55 -33.14 10.45
C TYR A 402 -6.40 -32.38 11.76
N THR A 403 -5.24 -32.42 12.40
CA THR A 403 -5.01 -31.70 13.66
C THR A 403 -4.10 -30.48 13.43
N MET A 404 -4.53 -29.29 13.88
CA MET A 404 -3.71 -28.10 14.01
C MET A 404 -4.10 -27.41 15.32
N ASN A 405 -3.09 -26.97 16.10
CA ASN A 405 -3.31 -26.39 17.42
C ASN A 405 -4.19 -27.25 18.34
N TYR A 406 -3.95 -28.56 18.34
CA TYR A 406 -4.70 -29.60 19.08
C TYR A 406 -6.19 -29.71 18.68
N ALA A 407 -6.65 -29.05 17.66
CA ALA A 407 -8.05 -28.98 17.26
C ALA A 407 -8.24 -29.41 15.79
N PRO A 408 -9.46 -29.81 15.39
CA PRO A 408 -9.75 -30.16 14.01
C PRO A 408 -9.44 -29.00 13.05
N PHE A 409 -8.76 -29.29 11.96
CA PHE A 409 -8.40 -28.31 10.94
C PHE A 409 -8.69 -28.83 9.54
N SER A 410 -9.40 -28.04 8.76
CA SER A 410 -9.52 -28.17 7.30
C SER A 410 -9.42 -26.79 6.69
N ILE A 411 -8.48 -26.59 5.75
CA ILE A 411 -8.29 -25.27 5.11
C ILE A 411 -9.58 -24.78 4.44
N LEU A 412 -10.36 -25.67 3.83
CA LEU A 412 -11.63 -25.31 3.19
C LEU A 412 -12.67 -24.85 4.22
N ASN A 413 -12.72 -25.48 5.39
CA ASN A 413 -13.54 -25.02 6.50
C ASN A 413 -13.08 -23.66 7.00
N GLU A 414 -11.78 -23.46 7.19
CA GLU A 414 -11.22 -22.18 7.65
C GLU A 414 -11.53 -21.03 6.69
N LEU A 415 -11.36 -21.22 5.38
CA LEU A 415 -11.70 -20.19 4.39
C LEU A 415 -13.19 -19.82 4.40
N ASN A 416 -14.07 -20.71 4.91
CA ASN A 416 -15.50 -20.46 5.07
C ASN A 416 -15.88 -19.86 6.41
N THR A 417 -15.16 -20.18 7.48
CA THR A 417 -15.51 -19.83 8.86
C THR A 417 -14.66 -18.70 9.45
N ASN A 418 -13.53 -18.37 8.81
CA ASN A 418 -12.60 -17.33 9.27
C ASN A 418 -12.38 -16.33 8.13
N LYS A 419 -13.11 -15.20 8.19
CA LYS A 419 -13.22 -14.23 7.10
C LYS A 419 -12.86 -12.82 7.56
N LEU A 420 -12.10 -12.13 6.72
CA LEU A 420 -11.80 -10.71 6.85
C LEU A 420 -12.61 -9.92 5.81
N ASN A 421 -13.42 -8.96 6.26
CA ASN A 421 -14.11 -7.99 5.42
C ASN A 421 -13.49 -6.61 5.65
N ILE A 422 -13.21 -5.89 4.57
CA ILE A 422 -12.65 -4.54 4.60
C ILE A 422 -13.52 -3.66 3.72
N ASP A 423 -14.10 -2.62 4.32
CA ASP A 423 -14.83 -1.57 3.63
C ASP A 423 -14.08 -0.25 3.78
N MET A 424 -13.78 0.43 2.67
CA MET A 424 -13.03 1.67 2.66
C MET A 424 -13.73 2.71 1.79
N LEU A 425 -14.10 3.82 2.40
CA LEU A 425 -14.57 5.03 1.73
C LEU A 425 -13.48 6.09 1.78
N ASP A 426 -13.10 6.66 0.63
CA ASP A 426 -12.19 7.79 0.50
C ASP A 426 -12.88 8.87 -0.34
N ALA A 427 -13.13 10.01 0.26
CA ALA A 427 -13.78 11.15 -0.37
C ALA A 427 -12.91 12.39 -0.25
N LYS A 428 -12.55 12.99 -1.37
CA LYS A 428 -11.71 14.17 -1.46
C LYS A 428 -12.42 15.26 -2.27
N PHE A 429 -12.43 16.45 -1.73
CA PHE A 429 -12.84 17.68 -2.42
C PHE A 429 -11.72 18.70 -2.37
N GLN A 430 -11.43 19.34 -3.50
CA GLN A 430 -10.39 20.33 -3.67
C GLN A 430 -10.90 21.50 -4.50
N ALA A 431 -10.59 22.71 -4.09
CA ALA A 431 -10.86 23.92 -4.82
C ALA A 431 -9.57 24.76 -4.94
N GLU A 432 -9.28 25.26 -6.11
CA GLU A 432 -8.16 26.14 -6.39
C GLU A 432 -8.65 27.41 -7.08
N LEU A 433 -8.30 28.55 -6.51
CA LEU A 433 -8.47 29.88 -7.11
C LEU A 433 -7.13 30.35 -7.66
N GLU A 434 -7.11 30.74 -8.92
CA GLU A 434 -5.97 31.31 -9.59
C GLU A 434 -6.29 32.71 -10.08
N VAL A 435 -5.46 33.70 -9.67
CA VAL A 435 -5.63 35.10 -10.00
C VAL A 435 -4.35 35.60 -10.66
N ARG A 436 -4.46 36.22 -11.85
CA ARG A 436 -3.36 36.83 -12.62
C ARG A 436 -3.58 38.30 -12.74
N PRO A 437 -3.28 39.08 -11.67
CA PRO A 437 -3.60 40.53 -11.63
C PRO A 437 -2.76 41.37 -12.56
N LEU A 438 -1.54 40.95 -12.85
CA LEU A 438 -0.56 41.62 -13.71
C LEU A 438 0.16 40.60 -14.60
N LYS A 439 0.74 41.08 -15.70
CA LYS A 439 1.57 40.22 -16.56
C LYS A 439 2.75 39.66 -15.76
N GLY A 440 2.89 38.33 -15.78
CA GLY A 440 3.94 37.62 -15.05
C GLY A 440 3.63 37.33 -13.58
N LEU A 441 2.62 37.95 -12.97
CA LEU A 441 2.22 37.69 -11.58
C LEU A 441 1.01 36.75 -11.52
N GLU A 442 1.16 35.65 -10.82
CA GLU A 442 0.11 34.65 -10.56
C GLU A 442 0.00 34.39 -9.07
N VAL A 443 -1.20 34.43 -8.53
CA VAL A 443 -1.52 34.09 -7.14
C VAL A 443 -2.46 32.88 -7.17
N LYS A 444 -2.09 31.83 -6.45
CA LYS A 444 -2.91 30.60 -6.29
C LYS A 444 -3.26 30.40 -4.84
N ALA A 445 -4.52 30.07 -4.59
CA ALA A 445 -5.00 29.62 -3.30
C ALA A 445 -5.71 28.28 -3.47
N LEU A 446 -5.22 27.26 -2.82
CA LEU A 446 -5.76 25.88 -2.86
C LEU A 446 -6.27 25.51 -1.49
N GLY A 447 -7.50 25.00 -1.42
CA GLY A 447 -8.09 24.40 -0.25
C GLY A 447 -8.59 22.99 -0.56
N ALA A 448 -8.38 22.05 0.36
CA ALA A 448 -8.88 20.68 0.20
C ALA A 448 -9.33 20.08 1.52
N VAL A 449 -10.31 19.19 1.42
CA VAL A 449 -10.77 18.34 2.51
C VAL A 449 -10.78 16.89 2.02
N ARG A 450 -10.21 15.97 2.80
CA ARG A 450 -10.27 14.53 2.55
C ARG A 450 -10.80 13.82 3.76
N TYR A 451 -11.80 12.98 3.57
CA TYR A 451 -12.36 12.11 4.57
C TYR A 451 -12.18 10.67 4.15
N VAL A 452 -11.55 9.88 5.02
CA VAL A 452 -11.38 8.44 4.79
C VAL A 452 -11.94 7.68 5.98
N LYS A 453 -12.77 6.69 5.70
CA LYS A 453 -13.26 5.75 6.71
C LYS A 453 -12.98 4.33 6.24
N THR A 454 -12.31 3.56 7.07
CA THR A 454 -12.05 2.14 6.84
C THR A 454 -12.62 1.34 8.00
N THR A 455 -13.43 0.33 7.67
CA THR A 455 -13.92 -0.66 8.63
C THR A 455 -13.31 -2.00 8.26
N ARG A 456 -12.66 -2.65 9.22
CA ARG A 456 -12.11 -3.99 9.10
C ARG A 456 -12.83 -4.91 10.10
N GLU A 457 -13.54 -5.91 9.58
CA GLU A 457 -14.23 -6.91 10.39
C GLU A 457 -13.58 -8.27 10.18
N HIS A 458 -13.06 -8.86 11.24
CA HIS A 458 -12.57 -10.22 11.27
C HIS A 458 -13.57 -11.11 12.00
N ARG A 459 -14.21 -11.99 11.26
CA ARG A 459 -15.27 -12.89 11.71
C ARG A 459 -14.73 -14.31 11.76
N ILE A 460 -14.63 -14.86 12.95
CA ILE A 460 -14.20 -16.24 13.19
C ILE A 460 -15.36 -17.00 13.81
N ASN A 461 -15.84 -18.01 13.10
CA ASN A 461 -16.95 -18.83 13.53
C ASN A 461 -16.51 -19.84 14.60
N ASP A 462 -17.47 -20.30 15.40
CA ASP A 462 -17.26 -21.28 16.46
C ASP A 462 -16.79 -22.65 15.97
N LYS A 463 -16.99 -22.98 14.68
CA LYS A 463 -16.49 -24.20 14.02
C LYS A 463 -15.13 -24.03 13.33
N SER A 464 -14.45 -22.90 13.52
CA SER A 464 -13.10 -22.72 13.01
C SER A 464 -12.07 -23.37 13.93
N ASN A 465 -10.94 -23.79 13.37
CA ASN A 465 -9.81 -24.27 14.17
C ASN A 465 -9.38 -23.23 15.22
N ALA A 466 -9.44 -21.94 14.88
CA ALA A 466 -9.09 -20.87 15.80
C ALA A 466 -9.99 -20.83 17.04
N ALA A 467 -11.28 -21.16 16.92
CA ALA A 467 -12.20 -21.22 18.05
C ALA A 467 -12.10 -22.60 18.77
N GLU A 468 -11.95 -23.69 18.01
CA GLU A 468 -11.82 -25.03 18.57
C GLU A 468 -10.54 -25.23 19.38
N ALA A 469 -9.43 -24.53 19.03
CA ALA A 469 -8.19 -24.57 19.80
C ALA A 469 -8.36 -24.09 21.24
N TYR A 470 -9.28 -23.14 21.50
CA TYR A 470 -9.63 -22.66 22.86
C TYR A 470 -10.44 -23.67 23.68
N ARG A 471 -10.83 -24.81 23.08
CA ARG A 471 -11.63 -25.88 23.69
C ARG A 471 -10.88 -27.20 23.80
N ALA A 472 -9.69 -27.29 23.20
CA ALA A 472 -8.94 -28.51 23.10
C ALA A 472 -8.27 -28.86 24.45
N ASP A 473 -8.94 -29.68 25.26
CA ASP A 473 -8.53 -30.12 26.61
C ASP A 473 -8.60 -31.64 26.80
N MET A 474 -8.51 -32.42 25.71
CA MET A 474 -8.82 -33.87 25.62
C MET A 474 -8.09 -34.72 26.67
N ASP A 475 -6.83 -34.43 26.96
CA ASP A 475 -6.06 -35.10 28.02
C ASP A 475 -5.19 -34.11 28.82
N ALA A 476 -4.60 -34.58 29.93
CA ALA A 476 -3.82 -33.74 30.81
C ALA A 476 -2.62 -33.11 30.12
N GLN A 477 -1.94 -33.83 29.23
CA GLN A 477 -0.75 -33.32 28.55
C GLN A 477 -1.12 -32.30 27.47
N ILE A 478 -2.15 -32.52 26.70
CA ILE A 478 -2.70 -31.56 25.72
C ILE A 478 -3.15 -30.32 26.48
N ARG A 479 -3.93 -30.46 27.53
CA ARG A 479 -4.42 -29.38 28.36
C ARG A 479 -3.30 -28.50 28.92
N ASP A 480 -2.24 -29.14 29.43
CA ASP A 480 -1.12 -28.41 30.04
C ASP A 480 -0.22 -27.70 29.03
N ASN A 481 -0.16 -28.20 27.78
CA ASN A 481 0.63 -27.63 26.70
C ASN A 481 -0.17 -26.69 25.79
N ASN A 482 -1.50 -26.71 25.88
CA ASN A 482 -2.34 -25.84 25.04
C ASN A 482 -2.36 -24.42 25.60
N LYS A 483 -1.63 -23.51 24.94
CA LYS A 483 -1.52 -22.09 25.34
C LYS A 483 -2.83 -21.29 25.19
N PHE A 484 -3.84 -21.82 24.52
CA PHE A 484 -5.13 -21.16 24.34
C PHE A 484 -6.10 -21.43 25.51
N LEU A 485 -5.81 -22.40 26.36
CA LEU A 485 -6.57 -22.65 27.58
C LEU A 485 -6.12 -21.70 28.69
N TYR A 486 -7.04 -21.37 29.58
CA TYR A 486 -6.76 -20.49 30.71
C TYR A 486 -5.99 -21.23 31.82
N LYS A 487 -4.81 -20.70 32.14
CA LYS A 487 -4.05 -21.05 33.34
C LYS A 487 -4.13 -19.90 34.34
N ASP A 488 -4.68 -20.13 35.50
CA ASP A 488 -4.80 -19.10 36.53
C ASP A 488 -3.41 -18.76 37.10
N PRO A 489 -2.89 -17.55 36.92
CA PRO A 489 -1.59 -17.15 37.46
C PRO A 489 -1.54 -17.11 38.99
N GLU A 490 -2.69 -16.92 39.64
CA GLU A 490 -2.82 -16.91 41.09
C GLU A 490 -2.80 -18.32 41.68
N ASN A 491 -3.16 -19.33 40.86
CA ASN A 491 -3.21 -20.74 41.27
C ASN A 491 -2.50 -21.63 40.24
N PRO A 492 -1.15 -21.53 40.10
CA PRO A 492 -0.39 -22.23 39.04
C PRO A 492 -0.44 -23.74 39.14
N GLY A 493 -0.85 -24.29 40.29
CA GLY A 493 -1.03 -25.74 40.49
C GLY A 493 -2.35 -26.30 39.98
N TYR A 494 -3.30 -25.45 39.59
CA TYR A 494 -4.55 -25.92 38.99
C TYR A 494 -4.38 -26.21 37.50
N PRO A 495 -5.08 -27.26 36.99
CA PRO A 495 -5.04 -27.55 35.57
C PRO A 495 -5.63 -26.39 34.75
N ALA A 496 -5.09 -26.20 33.54
CA ALA A 496 -5.70 -25.27 32.60
C ALA A 496 -7.14 -25.63 32.27
N LYS A 497 -8.00 -24.64 32.06
CA LYS A 497 -9.44 -24.85 31.83
C LYS A 497 -9.92 -24.15 30.56
N VAL A 498 -11.01 -24.68 30.00
CA VAL A 498 -11.76 -24.09 28.88
C VAL A 498 -12.58 -22.92 29.41
N VAL A 499 -12.32 -21.69 28.93
CA VAL A 499 -13.09 -20.49 29.28
C VAL A 499 -13.92 -19.95 28.10
N MET A 500 -13.78 -20.53 26.91
CA MET A 500 -14.60 -20.24 25.73
C MET A 500 -15.28 -21.51 25.20
N PRO A 501 -16.25 -22.11 25.95
CA PRO A 501 -16.88 -23.35 25.53
C PRO A 501 -17.79 -23.20 24.31
N LYS A 502 -18.18 -21.98 23.94
CA LYS A 502 -19.06 -21.66 22.81
C LYS A 502 -18.65 -20.39 22.12
N GLY A 503 -19.04 -20.27 20.84
CA GLY A 503 -18.83 -19.09 20.03
C GLY A 503 -17.43 -19.00 19.45
N GLY A 504 -17.21 -18.05 18.61
CA GLY A 504 -15.95 -17.70 17.99
C GLY A 504 -15.55 -16.26 18.34
N PHE A 505 -15.02 -15.53 17.36
CA PHE A 505 -14.54 -14.16 17.57
C PHE A 505 -15.20 -13.18 16.61
N TYR A 506 -15.38 -11.95 17.08
CA TYR A 506 -15.78 -10.81 16.29
C TYR A 506 -14.86 -9.63 16.59
N ASN A 507 -13.87 -9.44 15.74
CA ASN A 507 -12.96 -8.30 15.85
C ASN A 507 -13.38 -7.24 14.85
N ARG A 508 -13.42 -5.99 15.28
CA ARG A 508 -13.76 -4.86 14.42
C ARG A 508 -12.85 -3.68 14.72
N ASP A 509 -12.20 -3.18 13.69
CA ASP A 509 -11.40 -1.98 13.74
C ASP A 509 -12.02 -0.93 12.81
N GLU A 510 -12.15 0.28 13.28
CA GLU A 510 -12.57 1.45 12.50
C GLU A 510 -11.47 2.50 12.51
N ASN A 511 -10.94 2.82 11.33
CA ASN A 511 -9.98 3.89 11.14
C ASN A 511 -10.67 5.03 10.39
N THR A 512 -10.71 6.21 11.00
CA THR A 512 -11.25 7.42 10.40
C THR A 512 -10.16 8.47 10.30
N MET A 513 -10.00 9.09 9.14
CA MET A 513 -9.08 10.19 8.91
C MET A 513 -9.83 11.37 8.31
N LEU A 514 -9.65 12.54 8.92
CA LEU A 514 -10.12 13.83 8.39
C LEU A 514 -8.90 14.72 8.18
N ASN A 515 -8.68 15.11 6.93
CA ASN A 515 -7.56 15.95 6.55
C ASN A 515 -8.04 17.26 5.94
N TYR A 516 -7.55 18.37 6.47
CA TYR A 516 -7.71 19.71 5.92
C TYR A 516 -6.37 20.20 5.41
N TYR A 517 -6.38 20.75 4.22
CA TYR A 517 -5.21 21.26 3.54
C TYR A 517 -5.49 22.65 2.97
N GLN A 518 -4.57 23.55 3.18
CA GLN A 518 -4.58 24.89 2.59
C GLN A 518 -3.19 25.26 2.11
N ARG A 519 -3.09 25.90 0.95
CA ARG A 519 -1.83 26.38 0.38
C ARG A 519 -2.05 27.67 -0.40
N GLY A 520 -1.23 28.67 -0.12
CA GLY A 520 -1.12 29.92 -0.87
C GLY A 520 0.22 29.95 -1.62
N ILE A 521 0.20 30.35 -2.89
CA ILE A 521 1.40 30.51 -3.73
C ILE A 521 1.32 31.84 -4.47
N LEU A 522 2.43 32.56 -4.50
CA LEU A 522 2.68 33.72 -5.33
C LEU A 522 3.81 33.37 -6.30
N ASN A 523 3.55 33.41 -7.60
CA ASN A 523 4.53 33.24 -8.66
C ASN A 523 4.72 34.53 -9.43
N TYR A 524 5.98 34.90 -9.66
CA TYR A 524 6.32 36.05 -10.53
C TYR A 524 7.36 35.61 -11.55
N ASN A 525 6.97 35.65 -12.83
CA ASN A 525 7.80 35.28 -13.96
C ASN A 525 7.99 36.51 -14.86
N THR A 526 9.22 36.85 -15.12
CA THR A 526 9.55 37.99 -16.01
C THR A 526 10.79 37.68 -16.84
N SER A 527 10.83 38.27 -18.04
CA SER A 527 12.04 38.28 -18.85
C SER A 527 12.30 39.71 -19.32
N PHE A 528 13.55 40.07 -19.39
CA PHE A 528 14.01 41.42 -19.82
C PHE A 528 15.21 41.29 -20.74
N ASN A 529 15.55 42.39 -21.40
CA ASN A 529 16.58 42.47 -22.42
C ASN A 529 16.36 41.42 -23.55
N GLU A 530 15.18 41.52 -24.21
CA GLU A 530 14.77 40.63 -25.31
C GLU A 530 14.80 39.14 -24.98
N GLY A 531 14.63 38.77 -23.71
CA GLY A 531 14.60 37.37 -23.26
C GLY A 531 15.97 36.83 -22.82
N ILE A 532 17.05 37.63 -22.90
CA ILE A 532 18.38 37.23 -22.44
C ILE A 532 18.34 36.87 -20.93
N HIS A 533 17.60 37.64 -20.16
CA HIS A 533 17.46 37.38 -18.73
C HIS A 533 16.04 36.91 -18.42
N THR A 534 15.92 35.74 -17.79
CA THR A 534 14.65 35.25 -17.29
C THR A 534 14.74 35.03 -15.77
N LEU A 535 13.78 35.58 -15.04
CA LEU A 535 13.68 35.51 -13.59
C LEU A 535 12.35 34.88 -13.22
N ASN A 536 12.40 33.80 -12.42
CA ASN A 536 11.25 33.11 -11.84
C ASN A 536 11.36 33.21 -10.32
N VAL A 537 10.35 33.75 -9.66
CA VAL A 537 10.27 33.84 -8.20
C VAL A 537 8.97 33.21 -7.75
N MET A 538 9.06 32.31 -6.80
CA MET A 538 7.90 31.73 -6.13
C MET A 538 8.06 31.88 -4.62
N ALA A 539 6.97 32.21 -3.94
CA ALA A 539 6.87 32.20 -2.49
C ALA A 539 5.51 31.61 -2.11
N GLY A 540 5.46 30.89 -1.00
CA GLY A 540 4.20 30.32 -0.57
C GLY A 540 4.20 29.86 0.88
N GLU A 541 3.01 29.52 1.31
CA GLU A 541 2.72 28.92 2.61
C GLU A 541 1.85 27.71 2.45
N GLU A 542 1.92 26.79 3.42
CA GLU A 542 1.15 25.54 3.45
C GLU A 542 0.76 25.23 4.88
N VAL A 543 -0.50 24.89 5.07
CA VAL A 543 -1.03 24.42 6.37
C VAL A 543 -1.77 23.13 6.15
N ARG A 544 -1.55 22.17 7.05
CA ARG A 544 -2.21 20.87 7.04
C ARG A 544 -2.62 20.45 8.45
N TYR A 545 -3.83 19.97 8.55
CA TYR A 545 -4.42 19.33 9.71
C TYR A 545 -4.85 17.93 9.33
N THR A 546 -4.40 16.93 10.07
CA THR A 546 -4.85 15.55 9.91
C THR A 546 -5.24 15.01 11.27
N ASP A 547 -6.48 14.62 11.41
CA ASP A 547 -7.03 13.97 12.58
C ASP A 547 -7.32 12.52 12.21
N ARG A 548 -6.77 11.59 12.98
CA ARG A 548 -7.02 10.14 12.85
C ARG A 548 -7.62 9.64 14.14
N THR A 549 -8.65 8.83 13.99
CA THR A 549 -9.25 8.08 15.10
C THR A 549 -9.23 6.62 14.74
N ILE A 550 -8.64 5.80 15.61
CA ILE A 550 -8.62 4.35 15.52
C ILE A 550 -9.45 3.84 16.68
N ALA A 551 -10.57 3.19 16.38
CA ALA A 551 -11.39 2.52 17.37
C ALA A 551 -11.40 1.03 17.08
N PHE A 552 -11.23 0.21 18.11
CA PHE A 552 -11.25 -1.24 17.96
C PHE A 552 -12.10 -1.91 19.02
N ASN A 553 -12.65 -3.05 18.63
CA ASN A 553 -13.37 -3.97 19.49
C ASN A 553 -12.97 -5.41 19.18
N LYS A 554 -12.63 -6.18 20.21
CA LYS A 554 -12.33 -7.62 20.12
C LYS A 554 -13.40 -8.37 20.91
N GLY A 555 -14.31 -9.00 20.20
CA GLY A 555 -15.39 -9.78 20.78
C GLY A 555 -15.04 -11.26 20.85
N PHE A 556 -15.19 -11.84 22.02
CA PHE A 556 -14.94 -13.23 22.31
C PHE A 556 -16.26 -13.98 22.56
N GLY A 557 -16.32 -15.28 22.28
CA GLY A 557 -17.48 -16.10 22.51
C GLY A 557 -18.69 -15.73 21.65
N TYR A 558 -18.49 -15.15 20.47
CA TYR A 558 -19.57 -14.67 19.61
C TYR A 558 -20.20 -15.81 18.82
N GLN A 559 -21.48 -16.10 19.07
CA GLN A 559 -22.20 -17.22 18.45
C GLN A 559 -22.86 -16.78 17.15
N TRP A 560 -22.16 -16.97 16.04
CA TRP A 560 -22.60 -16.55 14.70
C TRP A 560 -23.83 -17.31 14.21
N ASP A 561 -23.95 -18.58 14.56
CA ASP A 561 -25.05 -19.48 14.22
C ASP A 561 -26.36 -19.16 14.98
N ARG A 562 -26.27 -18.36 16.04
CA ARG A 562 -27.41 -17.91 16.88
C ARG A 562 -27.74 -16.43 16.72
N GLY A 563 -27.41 -15.85 15.56
CA GLY A 563 -27.73 -14.44 15.27
C GLY A 563 -26.84 -13.44 15.97
N GLY A 564 -25.64 -13.84 16.41
CA GLY A 564 -24.66 -12.92 16.97
C GLY A 564 -24.82 -12.63 18.45
N VAL A 565 -25.17 -13.64 19.24
CA VAL A 565 -25.27 -13.52 20.70
C VAL A 565 -23.90 -13.81 21.32
N PRO A 566 -23.30 -12.88 22.09
CA PRO A 566 -22.05 -13.14 22.78
C PRO A 566 -22.26 -14.14 23.93
N PHE A 567 -21.31 -15.07 24.11
CA PHE A 567 -21.14 -15.84 25.33
C PHE A 567 -20.01 -15.22 26.13
N LEU A 568 -20.31 -14.63 27.26
CA LEU A 568 -19.31 -13.96 28.09
C LEU A 568 -19.03 -14.81 29.34
N ASP A 569 -17.79 -15.25 29.46
CA ASP A 569 -17.25 -15.87 30.65
C ASP A 569 -16.29 -14.87 31.32
N PRO A 570 -16.44 -14.58 32.62
CA PRO A 570 -15.53 -13.67 33.32
C PRO A 570 -14.06 -14.10 33.27
N ASP A 571 -13.78 -15.40 33.30
CA ASP A 571 -12.43 -15.91 33.22
C ASP A 571 -11.83 -15.76 31.82
N LEU A 572 -12.65 -15.77 30.76
CA LEU A 572 -12.21 -15.47 29.40
C LEU A 572 -11.72 -14.01 29.28
N LEU A 573 -12.45 -13.07 29.84
CA LEU A 573 -12.03 -11.67 29.90
C LEU A 573 -10.77 -11.50 30.76
N LYS A 574 -10.72 -12.19 31.91
CA LYS A 574 -9.54 -12.22 32.77
C LYS A 574 -8.32 -12.72 32.00
N GLN A 575 -8.43 -13.85 31.29
CA GLN A 575 -7.36 -14.40 30.46
C GLN A 575 -6.84 -13.39 29.42
N GLN A 576 -7.75 -12.68 28.74
CA GLN A 576 -7.33 -11.72 27.71
C GLN A 576 -6.59 -10.54 28.34
N ILE A 577 -7.09 -9.99 29.43
CA ILE A 577 -6.46 -8.88 30.14
C ILE A 577 -5.07 -9.30 30.68
N GLU A 578 -4.95 -10.47 31.27
CA GLU A 578 -3.68 -11.02 31.77
C GLU A 578 -2.66 -11.28 30.64
N ASN A 579 -3.15 -11.60 29.45
CA ASN A 579 -2.32 -11.73 28.23
C ASN A 579 -2.00 -10.37 27.58
N GLY A 580 -2.39 -9.25 28.17
CA GLY A 580 -2.17 -7.90 27.64
C GLY A 580 -2.99 -7.61 26.39
N VAL A 581 -4.15 -8.26 26.24
CA VAL A 581 -5.06 -8.05 25.12
C VAL A 581 -6.20 -7.12 25.53
N ASP A 582 -6.18 -5.90 25.03
CA ASP A 582 -7.30 -4.98 25.16
C ASP A 582 -8.47 -5.47 24.32
N TYR A 583 -9.68 -5.51 24.87
CA TYR A 583 -10.89 -5.96 24.17
C TYR A 583 -11.67 -4.81 23.51
N TYR A 584 -11.39 -3.56 23.87
CA TYR A 584 -11.81 -2.36 23.15
C TYR A 584 -10.84 -1.23 23.42
N GLY A 585 -10.76 -0.28 22.53
CA GLY A 585 -9.96 0.91 22.71
C GLY A 585 -10.25 1.95 21.65
N MET A 586 -9.77 3.15 21.90
CA MET A 586 -9.79 4.24 20.95
C MET A 586 -8.51 5.04 21.09
N GLU A 587 -7.88 5.30 19.95
CA GLU A 587 -6.70 6.12 19.85
C GLU A 587 -6.99 7.31 18.95
N GLU A 588 -6.51 8.48 19.34
CA GLU A 588 -6.61 9.71 18.57
C GLU A 588 -5.23 10.25 18.26
N GLU A 589 -4.98 10.53 17.00
CA GLU A 589 -3.73 11.10 16.52
C GLU A 589 -3.99 12.41 15.78
N TYR A 590 -3.25 13.45 16.16
CA TYR A 590 -3.39 14.79 15.62
C TYR A 590 -2.08 15.28 14.97
N ASP A 591 -2.06 15.35 13.64
CA ASP A 591 -0.96 15.94 12.89
C ASP A 591 -1.24 17.39 12.55
N ARG A 592 -0.35 18.26 12.94
CA ARG A 592 -0.38 19.68 12.62
C ARG A 592 0.94 20.06 11.96
N PHE A 593 0.82 20.53 10.75
CA PHE A 593 1.98 20.86 9.93
C PHE A 593 1.79 22.24 9.28
N THR A 594 2.84 23.05 9.29
CA THR A 594 2.87 24.32 8.57
C THR A 594 4.24 24.52 7.94
N ALA A 595 4.27 25.19 6.81
CA ALA A 595 5.50 25.47 6.10
C ALA A 595 5.46 26.81 5.36
N PHE A 596 6.63 27.45 5.26
CA PHE A 596 6.88 28.58 4.40
C PHE A 596 7.99 28.22 3.43
N PHE A 597 7.81 28.54 2.16
CA PHE A 597 8.77 28.14 1.13
C PHE A 597 8.93 29.21 0.05
N GLY A 598 10.07 29.16 -0.63
CA GLY A 598 10.32 30.03 -1.76
C GLY A 598 11.40 29.48 -2.67
N THR A 599 11.33 29.85 -3.94
CA THR A 599 12.30 29.52 -4.97
C THR A 599 12.61 30.77 -5.80
N VAL A 600 13.89 30.93 -6.10
CA VAL A 600 14.36 31.92 -7.08
C VAL A 600 15.13 31.19 -8.15
N GLY A 601 14.66 31.31 -9.38
CA GLY A 601 15.30 30.74 -10.58
C GLY A 601 15.73 31.89 -11.51
N TYR A 602 16.97 31.86 -11.97
CA TYR A 602 17.51 32.80 -12.92
C TYR A 602 18.16 32.07 -14.10
N SER A 603 17.85 32.51 -15.31
CA SER A 603 18.44 32.01 -16.54
C SER A 603 19.07 33.16 -17.33
N TYR A 604 20.31 32.97 -17.75
CA TYR A 604 21.03 33.89 -18.65
C TYR A 604 21.15 33.25 -20.04
N ASN A 605 20.56 33.89 -21.02
CA ASN A 605 20.55 33.51 -22.43
C ASN A 605 20.06 32.07 -22.69
N GLY A 606 19.26 31.47 -21.76
CA GLY A 606 18.91 30.06 -21.83
C GLY A 606 20.09 29.09 -21.70
N THR A 607 21.31 29.59 -21.46
CA THR A 607 22.57 28.83 -21.40
C THR A 607 22.96 28.50 -19.97
N TYR A 608 22.93 29.48 -19.07
CA TYR A 608 23.28 29.28 -17.67
C TYR A 608 22.05 29.46 -16.82
N ILE A 609 21.75 28.44 -16.01
CA ILE A 609 20.59 28.40 -15.13
C ILE A 609 21.05 28.21 -13.70
N PHE A 610 20.48 29.01 -12.80
CA PHE A 610 20.74 28.95 -11.37
C PHE A 610 19.43 28.98 -10.61
N ASN A 611 19.23 28.03 -9.68
CA ASN A 611 18.05 27.96 -8.83
C ASN A 611 18.44 27.83 -7.35
N VAL A 612 17.73 28.55 -6.50
CA VAL A 612 17.81 28.44 -5.05
C VAL A 612 16.40 28.21 -4.51
N THR A 613 16.25 27.18 -3.72
CA THR A 613 15.00 26.87 -3.02
C THR A 613 15.25 26.83 -1.52
N GLY A 614 14.39 27.47 -0.75
CA GLY A 614 14.39 27.41 0.70
C GLY A 614 13.00 27.07 1.21
N ARG A 615 12.93 26.27 2.28
CA ARG A 615 11.69 25.90 2.95
C ARG A 615 11.91 25.80 4.47
N TYR A 616 10.93 26.21 5.23
CA TYR A 616 10.94 26.20 6.68
C TYR A 616 9.70 25.45 7.18
N ASP A 617 9.90 24.24 7.69
CA ASP A 617 8.86 23.29 8.09
C ASP A 617 8.68 23.26 9.60
N GLY A 618 7.42 23.24 10.07
CA GLY A 618 7.05 23.07 11.46
C GLY A 618 6.05 21.94 11.67
N SER A 619 6.27 21.10 12.69
CA SER A 619 5.41 19.98 13.04
C SER A 619 5.20 19.88 14.55
N ASN A 620 4.01 19.42 14.98
CA ASN A 620 3.71 19.13 16.38
C ASN A 620 4.26 17.77 16.87
N LYS A 621 4.70 16.90 15.96
CA LYS A 621 5.22 15.55 16.29
C LYS A 621 6.61 15.56 16.92
N LEU A 622 7.34 16.67 16.85
CA LEU A 622 8.71 16.78 17.31
C LEU A 622 8.82 17.56 18.63
N GLY A 623 10.03 17.57 19.21
CA GLY A 623 10.33 18.14 20.51
C GLY A 623 9.80 19.55 20.77
N LYS A 624 9.72 19.96 22.03
CA LYS A 624 9.14 21.25 22.44
C LYS A 624 9.98 22.47 22.06
N SER A 625 11.29 22.28 21.89
CA SER A 625 12.20 23.38 21.54
C SER A 625 11.92 23.89 20.11
N ARG A 626 12.13 25.18 19.85
CA ARG A 626 11.98 25.77 18.53
C ARG A 626 12.88 25.09 17.49
N SER A 627 14.10 24.77 17.87
CA SER A 627 15.08 24.10 17.01
C SER A 627 14.69 22.66 16.66
N ALA A 628 13.94 21.97 17.53
CA ALA A 628 13.42 20.65 17.26
C ALA A 628 12.19 20.66 16.35
N ARG A 629 11.24 21.59 16.59
CA ARG A 629 9.99 21.67 15.83
C ARG A 629 10.15 22.22 14.42
N TRP A 630 11.07 23.15 14.24
CA TRP A 630 11.24 23.89 13.01
C TRP A 630 12.54 23.52 12.34
N LEU A 631 12.47 23.17 11.06
CA LEU A 631 13.63 22.81 10.27
C LEU A 631 13.68 23.63 8.99
N PRO A 632 14.78 24.36 8.74
CA PRO A 632 15.08 24.87 7.40
C PRO A 632 15.63 23.75 6.51
N THR A 633 15.02 23.53 5.36
CA THR A 633 15.57 22.74 4.26
C THR A 633 15.89 23.69 3.09
N TRP A 634 16.88 23.35 2.31
CA TRP A 634 17.31 24.21 1.20
C TRP A 634 18.00 23.43 0.10
N ASN A 635 18.01 24.01 -1.09
CA ASN A 635 18.75 23.50 -2.23
C ASN A 635 19.31 24.63 -3.07
N VAL A 636 20.53 24.45 -3.57
CA VAL A 636 21.16 25.28 -4.59
C VAL A 636 21.50 24.40 -5.77
N SER A 637 21.16 24.84 -6.97
CA SER A 637 21.38 24.05 -8.17
C SER A 637 21.70 24.92 -9.38
N GLY A 638 22.48 24.38 -10.30
CA GLY A 638 22.84 25.03 -11.55
C GLY A 638 22.81 24.08 -12.73
N ALA A 639 22.57 24.62 -13.91
CA ALA A 639 22.70 23.92 -15.18
C ALA A 639 23.41 24.78 -16.20
N TRP A 640 24.23 24.13 -17.01
CA TRP A 640 24.91 24.73 -18.17
C TRP A 640 24.50 23.96 -19.42
N HIS A 641 23.77 24.62 -20.31
CA HIS A 641 23.42 24.11 -21.62
C HIS A 641 24.56 24.36 -22.58
N VAL A 642 25.52 23.44 -22.61
CA VAL A 642 26.76 23.56 -23.37
C VAL A 642 26.49 23.71 -24.87
N THR A 643 25.45 23.04 -25.38
CA THR A 643 25.02 23.15 -26.79
C THR A 643 24.61 24.54 -27.23
N ASN A 644 24.27 25.45 -26.29
CA ASN A 644 23.94 26.84 -26.61
C ASN A 644 25.17 27.72 -26.78
N GLU A 645 26.38 27.17 -26.55
CA GLU A 645 27.63 27.91 -26.71
C GLU A 645 28.08 27.96 -28.16
N LYS A 646 28.67 29.07 -28.58
CA LYS A 646 29.17 29.29 -29.95
C LYS A 646 30.17 28.23 -30.41
N PHE A 647 30.99 27.71 -29.52
CA PHE A 647 31.97 26.67 -29.86
C PHE A 647 31.33 25.31 -30.16
N MET A 648 30.06 25.08 -29.80
CA MET A 648 29.31 23.89 -30.11
C MET A 648 28.59 23.94 -31.47
N GLU A 649 28.36 25.14 -32.04
CA GLU A 649 27.65 25.31 -33.30
C GLU A 649 28.17 24.41 -34.47
N PRO A 650 29.50 24.15 -34.61
CA PRO A 650 29.99 23.27 -35.67
C PRO A 650 29.81 21.77 -35.38
N ILE A 651 29.36 21.38 -34.19
CA ILE A 651 29.25 19.98 -33.75
C ILE A 651 27.81 19.48 -33.88
N GLU A 652 27.35 19.23 -35.11
CA GLU A 652 25.96 18.79 -35.40
C GLU A 652 25.61 17.42 -34.81
N THR A 653 26.62 16.58 -34.50
CA THR A 653 26.42 15.24 -33.93
C THR A 653 25.82 15.29 -32.51
N ILE A 654 26.09 16.34 -31.76
CA ILE A 654 25.62 16.53 -30.40
C ILE A 654 24.45 17.51 -30.44
N SER A 655 23.22 16.97 -30.40
CA SER A 655 22.00 17.76 -30.41
C SER A 655 21.66 18.38 -29.04
N ARG A 656 22.18 17.77 -27.97
CA ARG A 656 21.99 18.27 -26.60
C ARG A 656 23.16 17.87 -25.71
N LEU A 657 23.72 18.82 -25.02
CA LEU A 657 24.67 18.57 -23.92
C LEU A 657 24.37 19.56 -22.80
N THR A 658 23.95 19.03 -21.67
CA THR A 658 23.66 19.82 -20.46
C THR A 658 24.39 19.22 -19.28
N LEU A 659 25.14 20.03 -18.56
CA LEU A 659 25.76 19.69 -17.28
C LEU A 659 24.93 20.27 -16.16
N ARG A 660 24.67 19.48 -15.12
CA ARG A 660 23.88 19.90 -13.96
C ARG A 660 24.58 19.55 -12.65
N ALA A 661 24.46 20.41 -11.68
CA ALA A 661 24.92 20.14 -10.32
C ALA A 661 23.90 20.67 -9.32
N THR A 662 23.64 19.89 -8.27
CA THR A 662 22.73 20.27 -7.17
C THR A 662 23.37 19.92 -5.84
N TYR A 663 23.15 20.77 -4.85
CA TYR A 663 23.52 20.50 -3.46
C TYR A 663 22.44 21.03 -2.52
N GLY A 664 22.04 20.23 -1.55
CA GLY A 664 20.95 20.62 -0.67
C GLY A 664 20.83 19.78 0.59
N LEU A 665 19.98 20.25 1.48
CA LEU A 665 19.56 19.62 2.71
C LEU A 665 18.11 19.20 2.60
N THR A 666 17.85 17.92 2.68
CA THR A 666 16.53 17.30 2.87
C THR A 666 16.41 16.68 4.25
N ALA A 667 15.22 16.33 4.68
CA ALA A 667 15.02 15.76 6.01
C ALA A 667 13.83 14.81 6.06
N SER A 668 13.72 14.06 7.18
CA SER A 668 12.57 13.23 7.53
C SER A 668 12.23 13.37 9.01
N MET A 669 10.96 13.21 9.35
CA MET A 669 10.53 13.22 10.76
C MET A 669 10.89 11.93 11.50
N GLY A 670 11.24 10.85 10.79
CA GLY A 670 11.41 9.54 11.41
C GLY A 670 10.10 8.97 11.99
N PRO A 671 10.13 7.77 12.55
CA PRO A 671 8.97 7.12 13.17
C PRO A 671 8.73 7.56 14.62
N SER A 672 9.69 8.21 15.27
CA SER A 672 9.62 8.57 16.69
C SER A 672 8.87 9.89 16.88
N SER A 673 7.89 9.90 17.76
CA SER A 673 7.09 11.08 18.11
C SER A 673 7.13 11.42 19.60
N ASN A 674 8.05 10.83 20.40
CA ASN A 674 8.09 10.96 21.85
C ASN A 674 8.70 12.30 22.28
N SER A 675 8.04 13.40 21.92
CA SER A 675 8.41 14.75 22.38
C SER A 675 7.94 15.05 23.81
N ILE A 676 7.11 14.18 24.38
CA ILE A 676 6.59 14.22 25.75
C ILE A 676 6.69 12.84 26.38
N ALA A 677 6.74 12.77 27.70
CA ALA A 677 6.65 11.49 28.40
C ALA A 677 5.27 10.86 28.18
N VAL A 678 5.26 9.59 27.80
CA VAL A 678 4.03 8.81 27.69
C VAL A 678 3.80 8.07 28.99
N LEU A 679 2.67 8.37 29.64
CA LEU A 679 2.25 7.79 30.90
C LEU A 679 1.14 6.78 30.64
N TYR A 680 1.23 5.62 31.28
CA TYR A 680 0.18 4.61 31.29
C TYR A 680 -0.42 4.46 32.67
N ASN A 681 -1.74 4.37 32.73
CA ASN A 681 -2.43 3.88 33.92
C ASN A 681 -2.50 2.35 33.85
N ASP A 682 -2.12 1.72 34.95
CA ASP A 682 -2.18 0.28 35.11
C ASP A 682 -2.63 -0.05 36.53
N VAL A 683 -2.88 -1.31 36.78
CA VAL A 683 -3.28 -1.81 38.10
C VAL A 683 -2.17 -2.72 38.64
N ALA A 684 -1.55 -2.30 39.73
CA ALA A 684 -0.59 -3.13 40.43
C ALA A 684 -1.29 -4.09 41.39
N TYR A 685 -0.90 -5.36 41.36
CA TYR A 685 -1.32 -6.36 42.34
C TYR A 685 -0.29 -6.42 43.47
N ARG A 686 -0.74 -6.27 44.70
CA ARG A 686 0.14 -6.52 45.88
C ARG A 686 0.36 -8.01 46.08
N PRO A 687 1.60 -8.49 46.30
CA PRO A 687 1.93 -9.90 46.32
C PRO A 687 1.20 -10.80 47.32
N ASN A 688 0.46 -10.27 48.26
CA ASN A 688 -0.24 -11.06 49.28
C ASN A 688 -1.65 -10.55 49.61
N GLN A 689 -2.24 -9.73 48.74
CA GLN A 689 -3.57 -9.16 48.98
C GLN A 689 -4.33 -9.07 47.67
N SER A 690 -5.65 -9.33 47.76
CA SER A 690 -6.58 -9.12 46.64
C SER A 690 -6.77 -7.64 46.26
N ASP A 691 -6.05 -6.74 46.94
CA ASP A 691 -6.17 -5.30 46.73
C ASP A 691 -5.39 -4.88 45.48
N ARG A 692 -6.08 -4.11 44.65
CA ARG A 692 -5.55 -3.52 43.44
C ARG A 692 -5.27 -2.06 43.69
N GLU A 693 -4.08 -1.61 43.31
CA GLU A 693 -3.72 -0.19 43.36
C GLU A 693 -3.52 0.34 41.92
N ASN A 694 -4.08 1.52 41.67
CA ASN A 694 -3.82 2.20 40.41
C ASN A 694 -2.35 2.64 40.37
N LEU A 695 -1.67 2.24 39.33
CA LEU A 695 -0.27 2.55 39.05
C LEU A 695 -0.20 3.47 37.84
N ILE A 696 0.61 4.51 37.92
CA ILE A 696 1.00 5.30 36.77
C ILE A 696 2.48 5.02 36.53
N TYR A 697 2.81 4.51 35.36
CA TYR A 697 4.22 4.33 34.98
C TYR A 697 4.55 5.04 33.70
N ILE A 698 5.81 5.38 33.52
CA ILE A 698 6.34 6.01 32.30
C ILE A 698 6.62 4.89 31.30
N SER A 699 5.84 4.82 30.25
CA SER A 699 6.04 3.88 29.13
C SER A 699 7.18 4.35 28.22
N SER A 700 7.27 5.65 28.01
CA SER A 700 8.32 6.23 27.18
C SER A 700 8.79 7.56 27.78
N LEU A 701 10.10 7.73 27.88
CA LEU A 701 10.70 8.95 28.37
C LEU A 701 10.58 10.09 27.36
N GLU A 702 10.45 11.31 27.89
CA GLU A 702 10.50 12.51 27.07
C GLU A 702 11.88 12.67 26.43
N ASN A 703 11.90 12.93 25.12
CA ASN A 703 13.06 13.44 24.41
C ASN A 703 12.74 14.82 23.84
N SER A 704 13.03 15.86 24.64
CA SER A 704 12.82 17.26 24.25
C SER A 704 13.70 17.71 23.08
N GLU A 705 14.81 17.01 22.84
CA GLU A 705 15.77 17.26 21.75
C GLU A 705 15.49 16.43 20.50
N LEU A 706 14.40 15.65 20.47
CA LEU A 706 14.00 14.90 19.30
C LEU A 706 13.81 15.86 18.13
N THR A 707 14.60 15.66 17.09
CA THR A 707 14.64 16.52 15.91
C THR A 707 14.63 15.70 14.63
N TRP A 708 14.59 16.38 13.53
CA TRP A 708 14.54 15.81 12.18
C TRP A 708 15.82 15.01 11.86
N GLU A 709 15.65 13.89 11.17
CA GLU A 709 16.74 13.22 10.47
C GLU A 709 17.14 14.05 9.25
N LYS A 710 18.43 14.37 9.11
CA LYS A 710 18.97 15.28 8.10
C LYS A 710 19.79 14.52 7.07
N GLN A 711 19.57 14.81 5.80
CA GLN A 711 20.33 14.27 4.70
C GLN A 711 20.88 15.39 3.81
N TYR A 712 22.19 15.43 3.65
CA TYR A 712 22.85 16.29 2.66
C TYR A 712 23.02 15.49 1.38
N GLU A 713 22.56 16.06 0.27
CA GLU A 713 22.59 15.42 -1.04
C GLU A 713 23.35 16.28 -2.04
N THR A 714 24.32 15.66 -2.72
CA THR A 714 25.01 16.21 -3.88
C THR A 714 24.66 15.38 -5.11
N ASN A 715 24.19 16.01 -6.17
CA ASN A 715 23.89 15.34 -7.42
C ASN A 715 24.59 16.06 -8.58
N VAL A 716 25.28 15.30 -9.44
CA VAL A 716 25.89 15.78 -10.68
C VAL A 716 25.32 14.96 -11.83
N GLY A 717 24.88 15.62 -12.87
CA GLY A 717 24.23 14.98 -14.01
C GLY A 717 24.69 15.53 -15.35
N ILE A 718 24.66 14.66 -16.35
CA ILE A 718 24.91 14.98 -17.74
C ILE A 718 23.71 14.51 -18.56
N ASP A 719 23.12 15.41 -19.36
CA ASP A 719 22.14 15.06 -20.37
C ASP A 719 22.80 15.16 -21.75
N LEU A 720 22.91 14.03 -22.42
CA LEU A 720 23.51 13.95 -23.75
C LEU A 720 22.46 13.48 -24.76
N GLY A 721 22.25 14.25 -25.81
CA GLY A 721 21.46 13.88 -26.98
C GLY A 721 22.37 13.84 -28.22
N LEU A 722 22.27 12.77 -28.99
CA LEU A 722 23.04 12.57 -30.22
C LEU A 722 22.07 12.44 -31.41
N PHE A 723 22.50 12.87 -32.58
CA PHE A 723 21.78 12.68 -33.85
C PHE A 723 20.31 13.08 -33.79
N ASP A 724 19.98 14.29 -33.29
CA ASP A 724 18.63 14.80 -33.10
C ASP A 724 17.78 13.92 -32.15
N ASN A 725 18.43 13.40 -31.11
CA ASN A 725 17.82 12.50 -30.10
C ASN A 725 17.31 11.16 -30.65
N ARG A 726 17.95 10.63 -31.67
CA ARG A 726 17.66 9.31 -32.24
C ARG A 726 18.32 8.16 -31.50
#